data_ca4797fff30d4652f2b602157ce69035
#
_entry.id   ca4797fff30d4652f2b602157ce69035
#
_cell.length_a   1.000
_cell.length_b   1.000
_cell.length_c   1.000
_cell.angle_alpha   90.00
_cell.angle_beta   90.00
_cell.angle_gamma   90.00
#
_symmetry.space_group_name_H-M   'P 1'
#
loop_
_entity.id
_entity.type
_entity.pdbx_description
1 polymer ?
#
loop_
_entity_poly.entity_id
_entity_poly.type
_entity_poly.pdbx_seq_one_letter_code
_entity_poly.pdbx_strand_id
1 'polypeptide(L)'
;MDIKKYYAKSKPHILNKDHLTQVGKLAERYGEEIGRKEEGGVAGRLHDFGKYSDRFQGVLLGTHHGIDHAIGGAIYLYLEKKKNNAHVRIYRYTSVIESILGHHDGLRSMGELEDRWNAEGIAACLTQKVPVFSKEAEYQEAVRAFKEDFPDLIKLPKQENGGRDLLEKMLDTRMLFSCLVDADYTVSALDHDSEYLTKSVGSALDAAASLERLSQHMEEIRKTSTAQTALNCLRERVFATCGEVGETCPPGLFRLTAPTGVGKTLAMLNFALRHCKANGLRRIIVVLPFLTLAEQTEREYRQLIPDLLVDHSQKELPEEARELAARWDAPLVITTSVRFFESLFSDQPTTCRKLHHIANSVVLFDKAQSLPAQLAPATLKAVHWLCRRYHCTMLFSTATQPEFGALPALQQEGKAVWEPTEVLADYADFYRQMHRVNSVWQLEENTPFAAIAAEMTEQRSVCAIVNLRRHARELFAELSKRCEEEESLFLLSTDLCPAHRLAVIDEIQARLHNNLPCRVVATQCIEAGVDLDFDAMYRTLAPLEAIIQAAGRCNRNGRLPQGGTLTVFLPEEAGTLYPGGEYERAAGVVKALWGRTRRGLDLDSPALIAEYYDMLFAESKEDQALRKALSSKNYPAVREAYQLIRQQGVQVIVPWGDREEFQKIARELQDGLTGGLLRRAAPLTVSCFERDWVEQHATPLYYIDRRSGQKTESVYYLLNTGHEGAYDNKTGLNTKKDLSDIYCV
;
A
#
# COMPACT_ATOMS: atom_id res chain seq x y z
N MET A 1 -2.37 17.52 54.07
CA MET A 1 -3.33 17.16 53.02
C MET A 1 -2.67 16.10 52.14
N ASP A 2 -3.15 14.87 52.21
CA ASP A 2 -2.66 13.86 51.28
C ASP A 2 -3.00 14.29 49.84
N ILE A 3 -1.99 14.45 49.00
CA ILE A 3 -2.17 14.80 47.59
C ILE A 3 -2.88 13.62 46.92
N LYS A 4 -4.11 13.85 46.45
CA LYS A 4 -4.89 12.84 45.75
C LYS A 4 -4.12 12.37 44.54
N LYS A 5 -3.82 11.07 44.45
CA LYS A 5 -3.05 10.47 43.31
C LYS A 5 -4.03 9.99 42.26
N TYR A 6 -3.83 10.39 41.01
CA TYR A 6 -4.57 9.92 39.85
C TYR A 6 -3.71 8.95 39.02
N TYR A 7 -4.28 7.80 38.65
CA TYR A 7 -3.57 6.74 37.94
C TYR A 7 -4.03 6.64 36.47
N ALA A 8 -3.11 6.35 35.58
CA ALA A 8 -3.37 6.02 34.18
C ALA A 8 -3.70 4.54 33.99
N LYS A 9 -3.05 3.66 34.78
CA LYS A 9 -3.26 2.19 34.78
C LYS A 9 -3.32 1.67 36.20
N SER A 10 -4.08 0.57 36.40
CA SER A 10 -4.17 -0.12 37.70
C SER A 10 -3.10 -1.19 37.90
N LYS A 11 -2.58 -1.77 36.79
CA LYS A 11 -1.50 -2.78 36.81
C LYS A 11 -0.63 -2.63 35.56
N PRO A 12 0.68 -2.29 35.68
CA PRO A 12 1.28 -1.72 36.92
C PRO A 12 0.65 -0.38 37.31
N HIS A 13 0.81 0.03 38.57
CA HIS A 13 0.32 1.34 39.05
C HIS A 13 1.15 2.48 38.45
N ILE A 14 0.63 3.13 37.42
CA ILE A 14 1.30 4.25 36.74
C ILE A 14 0.50 5.52 37.01
N LEU A 15 1.18 6.58 37.51
CA LEU A 15 0.55 7.88 37.73
C LEU A 15 0.17 8.52 36.37
N ASN A 16 -0.98 9.17 36.32
CA ASN A 16 -1.44 9.86 35.12
C ASN A 16 -0.45 10.96 34.68
N LYS A 17 0.11 11.69 35.63
CA LYS A 17 1.18 12.67 35.39
C LYS A 17 2.38 12.08 34.63
N ASP A 18 2.84 10.90 35.06
CA ASP A 18 4.02 10.25 34.45
C ASP A 18 3.72 9.79 33.02
N HIS A 19 2.54 9.18 32.84
CA HIS A 19 2.05 8.79 31.51
C HIS A 19 1.96 9.99 30.58
N LEU A 20 1.25 11.04 30.97
CA LEU A 20 1.09 12.25 30.17
C LEU A 20 2.43 12.97 29.87
N THR A 21 3.38 12.92 30.82
CA THR A 21 4.71 13.48 30.63
C THR A 21 5.48 12.72 29.55
N GLN A 22 5.45 11.38 29.58
CA GLN A 22 6.18 10.56 28.62
C GLN A 22 5.56 10.62 27.23
N VAL A 23 4.23 10.48 27.13
CA VAL A 23 3.51 10.62 25.86
C VAL A 23 3.72 12.02 25.29
N GLY A 24 3.62 13.06 26.15
CA GLY A 24 3.83 14.44 25.73
C GLY A 24 5.23 14.70 25.16
N LYS A 25 6.28 14.19 25.81
CA LYS A 25 7.67 14.31 25.31
C LYS A 25 7.88 13.56 24.00
N LEU A 26 7.31 12.37 23.87
CA LEU A 26 7.47 11.56 22.66
C LEU A 26 6.68 12.17 21.48
N ALA A 27 5.45 12.59 21.72
CA ALA A 27 4.63 13.26 20.70
C ALA A 27 5.22 14.63 20.29
N GLU A 28 5.87 15.34 21.22
CA GLU A 28 6.63 16.57 20.94
C GLU A 28 7.81 16.30 20.00
N ARG A 29 8.56 15.22 20.24
CA ARG A 29 9.67 14.80 19.38
C ARG A 29 9.20 14.41 17.99
N TYR A 30 8.13 13.63 17.87
CA TYR A 30 7.54 13.28 16.58
C TYR A 30 6.97 14.51 15.87
N GLY A 31 6.33 15.40 16.64
CA GLY A 31 5.82 16.68 16.14
C GLY A 31 6.94 17.59 15.59
N GLU A 32 8.14 17.54 16.16
CA GLU A 32 9.30 18.28 15.66
C GLU A 32 9.70 17.84 14.25
N GLU A 33 9.63 16.55 13.95
CA GLU A 33 9.93 15.99 12.62
C GLU A 33 8.98 16.46 11.53
N ILE A 34 7.74 16.79 11.89
CA ILE A 34 6.71 17.30 10.99
C ILE A 34 6.50 18.84 11.08
N GLY A 35 7.37 19.54 11.82
CA GLY A 35 7.27 20.98 12.05
C GLY A 35 6.10 21.41 12.93
N ARG A 36 5.62 20.52 13.83
CA ARG A 36 4.48 20.73 14.74
C ARG A 36 4.79 20.31 16.18
N LYS A 37 5.99 20.67 16.67
CA LYS A 37 6.52 20.30 17.99
C LYS A 37 5.56 20.63 19.13
N GLU A 38 5.11 21.88 19.19
CA GLU A 38 4.28 22.37 20.29
C GLU A 38 2.91 21.71 20.30
N GLU A 39 2.29 21.52 19.12
CA GLU A 39 0.99 20.86 18.99
C GLU A 39 1.08 19.38 19.39
N GLY A 40 2.15 18.68 19.00
CA GLY A 40 2.38 17.31 19.43
C GLY A 40 2.53 17.19 20.95
N GLY A 41 3.31 18.07 21.55
CA GLY A 41 3.49 18.12 23.00
C GLY A 41 2.19 18.41 23.78
N VAL A 42 1.37 19.34 23.27
CA VAL A 42 0.06 19.67 23.86
C VAL A 42 -0.92 18.51 23.71
N ALA A 43 -1.01 17.91 22.51
CA ALA A 43 -1.87 16.76 22.28
C ALA A 43 -1.53 15.59 23.22
N GLY A 44 -0.24 15.26 23.34
CA GLY A 44 0.22 14.19 24.22
C GLY A 44 -0.01 14.43 25.70
N ARG A 45 0.10 15.70 26.19
CA ARG A 45 -0.17 16.01 27.60
C ARG A 45 -1.67 16.14 27.92
N LEU A 46 -2.55 16.26 26.92
CA LEU A 46 -3.97 16.46 27.13
C LEU A 46 -4.83 15.26 26.77
N HIS A 47 -4.33 14.28 26.01
CA HIS A 47 -5.18 13.21 25.46
C HIS A 47 -5.96 12.46 26.55
N ASP A 48 -5.32 12.22 27.68
CA ASP A 48 -5.85 11.50 28.83
C ASP A 48 -6.17 12.41 30.04
N PHE A 49 -6.41 13.69 29.81
CA PHE A 49 -6.84 14.63 30.88
C PHE A 49 -8.07 14.11 31.65
N GLY A 50 -9.01 13.46 30.96
CA GLY A 50 -10.22 12.90 31.60
C GLY A 50 -9.94 11.85 32.68
N LYS A 51 -8.72 11.29 32.74
CA LYS A 51 -8.29 10.38 33.81
C LYS A 51 -8.10 11.06 35.17
N TYR A 52 -8.10 12.39 35.22
CA TYR A 52 -8.21 13.16 36.49
C TYR A 52 -9.62 13.17 37.10
N SER A 53 -10.61 12.51 36.49
CA SER A 53 -11.93 12.38 37.05
C SER A 53 -12.04 11.23 38.06
N ASP A 54 -12.82 11.40 39.11
CA ASP A 54 -13.11 10.33 40.09
C ASP A 54 -13.81 9.14 39.43
N ARG A 55 -14.63 9.41 38.42
CA ARG A 55 -15.34 8.38 37.65
C ARG A 55 -14.38 7.48 36.89
N PHE A 56 -13.36 8.04 36.24
CA PHE A 56 -12.34 7.21 35.58
C PHE A 56 -11.50 6.44 36.61
N GLN A 57 -11.16 7.04 37.75
CA GLN A 57 -10.46 6.29 38.79
C GLN A 57 -11.35 5.13 39.32
N GLY A 58 -12.66 5.30 39.33
CA GLY A 58 -13.61 4.22 39.59
C GLY A 58 -13.58 3.10 38.52
N VAL A 59 -13.30 3.40 37.26
CA VAL A 59 -13.08 2.36 36.22
C VAL A 59 -11.88 1.49 36.57
N LEU A 60 -10.77 2.09 37.00
CA LEU A 60 -9.58 1.35 37.41
C LEU A 60 -9.80 0.44 38.65
N LEU A 61 -10.75 0.82 39.49
CA LEU A 61 -11.18 0.06 40.67
C LEU A 61 -12.31 -0.94 40.39
N GLY A 62 -12.83 -0.98 39.14
CA GLY A 62 -13.92 -1.87 38.76
C GLY A 62 -15.32 -1.43 39.21
N THR A 63 -15.49 -0.19 39.71
CA THR A 63 -16.76 0.35 40.17
C THR A 63 -17.57 1.09 39.10
N HIS A 64 -16.91 1.45 37.99
CA HIS A 64 -17.52 2.13 36.85
C HIS A 64 -17.09 1.48 35.54
N HIS A 65 -17.85 1.68 34.44
CA HIS A 65 -17.58 1.18 33.10
C HIS A 65 -17.99 2.19 32.03
N GLY A 66 -17.35 2.13 30.84
CA GLY A 66 -17.77 2.83 29.63
C GLY A 66 -17.60 4.35 29.65
N ILE A 67 -16.55 4.88 30.29
CA ILE A 67 -16.29 6.31 30.37
C ILE A 67 -15.38 6.75 29.22
N ASP A 68 -15.85 7.68 28.38
CA ASP A 68 -15.04 8.34 27.35
C ASP A 68 -14.20 9.45 28.03
N HIS A 69 -12.95 9.13 28.37
CA HIS A 69 -12.03 10.08 29.00
C HIS A 69 -11.33 11.01 27.99
N ALA A 70 -11.30 10.67 26.70
CA ALA A 70 -10.68 11.47 25.66
C ALA A 70 -11.30 12.86 25.53
N ILE A 71 -12.63 12.95 25.66
CA ILE A 71 -13.37 14.21 25.55
C ILE A 71 -12.91 15.27 26.57
N GLY A 72 -12.44 14.85 27.73
CA GLY A 72 -12.02 15.76 28.82
C GLY A 72 -10.91 16.71 28.40
N GLY A 73 -9.87 16.21 27.75
CA GLY A 73 -8.73 17.00 27.27
C GLY A 73 -9.09 17.99 26.16
N ALA A 74 -9.98 17.58 25.27
CA ALA A 74 -10.48 18.43 24.20
C ALA A 74 -11.32 19.60 24.75
N ILE A 75 -12.23 19.34 25.70
CA ILE A 75 -13.01 20.38 26.40
C ILE A 75 -12.08 21.35 27.15
N TYR A 76 -11.08 20.83 27.88
CA TYR A 76 -10.12 21.67 28.58
C TYR A 76 -9.41 22.63 27.65
N LEU A 77 -8.86 22.14 26.53
CA LEU A 77 -8.17 22.98 25.55
C LEU A 77 -9.08 24.06 24.97
N TYR A 78 -10.32 23.69 24.62
CA TYR A 78 -11.30 24.62 24.08
C TYR A 78 -11.65 25.74 25.08
N LEU A 79 -11.97 25.39 26.32
CA LEU A 79 -12.37 26.35 27.34
C LEU A 79 -11.22 27.30 27.76
N GLU A 80 -10.00 26.78 27.92
CA GLU A 80 -8.82 27.61 28.24
C GLU A 80 -8.53 28.63 27.12
N LYS A 81 -8.70 28.25 25.85
CA LYS A 81 -8.54 29.19 24.73
C LYS A 81 -9.66 30.20 24.65
N LYS A 82 -10.89 29.85 24.94
CA LYS A 82 -12.02 30.76 25.00
C LYS A 82 -11.87 31.81 26.09
N LYS A 83 -11.32 31.46 27.25
CA LYS A 83 -11.03 32.41 28.36
C LYS A 83 -9.98 33.46 27.96
N ASN A 84 -8.96 33.03 27.23
CA ASN A 84 -7.83 33.91 26.88
C ASN A 84 -8.11 34.81 25.66
N ASN A 85 -9.13 34.52 24.84
CA ASN A 85 -9.53 35.34 23.71
C ASN A 85 -10.96 35.02 23.24
N ALA A 86 -11.92 35.90 23.52
CA ALA A 86 -13.33 35.72 23.13
C ALA A 86 -13.58 35.57 21.62
N HIS A 87 -12.60 35.97 20.78
CA HIS A 87 -12.68 35.87 19.33
C HIS A 87 -11.81 34.75 18.73
N VAL A 88 -11.26 33.84 19.56
CA VAL A 88 -10.51 32.69 19.05
C VAL A 88 -11.46 31.76 18.32
N ARG A 89 -11.33 31.72 17.04
CA ARG A 89 -12.05 30.78 16.19
C ARG A 89 -11.46 29.38 16.41
N ILE A 90 -12.30 28.39 16.76
CA ILE A 90 -11.96 27.00 17.09
C ILE A 90 -11.06 26.35 16.03
N TYR A 91 -11.24 26.71 14.75
CA TYR A 91 -10.50 26.14 13.63
C TYR A 91 -8.98 26.36 13.69
N ARG A 92 -8.46 27.16 14.60
CA ARG A 92 -6.99 27.30 14.79
C ARG A 92 -6.38 26.13 15.57
N TYR A 93 -7.20 25.36 16.29
CA TYR A 93 -6.75 24.23 17.11
C TYR A 93 -7.50 22.94 16.77
N THR A 94 -8.20 22.93 15.63
CA THR A 94 -9.06 21.82 15.25
C THR A 94 -8.26 20.51 15.17
N SER A 95 -7.07 20.52 14.60
CA SER A 95 -6.26 19.31 14.46
C SER A 95 -5.81 18.71 15.80
N VAL A 96 -5.47 19.55 16.79
CA VAL A 96 -5.11 19.08 18.14
C VAL A 96 -6.33 18.48 18.83
N ILE A 97 -7.47 19.16 18.76
CA ILE A 97 -8.74 18.72 19.36
C ILE A 97 -9.20 17.40 18.72
N GLU A 98 -9.22 17.32 17.38
CA GLU A 98 -9.58 16.12 16.64
C GLU A 98 -8.66 14.94 16.98
N SER A 99 -7.35 15.18 17.11
CA SER A 99 -6.38 14.16 17.49
C SER A 99 -6.63 13.63 18.90
N ILE A 100 -6.90 14.52 19.88
CA ILE A 100 -7.25 14.12 21.25
C ILE A 100 -8.54 13.29 21.26
N LEU A 101 -9.59 13.76 20.59
CA LEU A 101 -10.88 13.05 20.57
C LEU A 101 -10.83 11.69 19.90
N GLY A 102 -9.94 11.53 18.88
CA GLY A 102 -9.87 10.34 18.07
C GLY A 102 -8.89 9.27 18.56
N HIS A 103 -8.10 9.50 19.61
CA HIS A 103 -6.94 8.65 19.91
C HIS A 103 -7.29 7.19 20.25
N HIS A 104 -8.52 6.89 20.68
CA HIS A 104 -9.00 5.52 20.89
C HIS A 104 -9.82 4.98 19.72
N ASP A 105 -10.84 5.75 19.27
CA ASP A 105 -11.88 5.26 18.36
C ASP A 105 -11.67 5.71 16.91
N GLY A 106 -10.66 6.55 16.67
CA GLY A 106 -10.38 7.13 15.35
C GLY A 106 -10.89 8.55 15.15
N LEU A 107 -10.44 9.18 14.06
CA LEU A 107 -10.86 10.54 13.69
C LEU A 107 -12.33 10.55 13.26
N ARG A 108 -13.10 11.51 13.75
CA ARG A 108 -14.56 11.59 13.60
C ARG A 108 -14.97 12.60 12.51
N SER A 109 -16.26 12.63 12.15
CA SER A 109 -16.77 13.63 11.21
C SER A 109 -16.89 15.01 11.85
N MET A 110 -16.72 16.08 11.05
CA MET A 110 -16.92 17.46 11.53
C MET A 110 -18.36 17.73 12.01
N GLY A 111 -19.36 17.18 11.33
CA GLY A 111 -20.77 17.34 11.73
C GLY A 111 -21.02 16.83 13.15
N GLU A 112 -20.44 15.68 13.51
CA GLU A 112 -20.53 15.14 14.88
C GLU A 112 -19.84 16.05 15.91
N LEU A 113 -18.81 16.80 15.49
CA LEU A 113 -18.07 17.71 16.36
C LEU A 113 -18.78 19.06 16.51
N GLU A 114 -19.35 19.63 15.44
CA GLU A 114 -20.04 20.93 15.46
C GLU A 114 -21.26 20.89 16.38
N ASP A 115 -22.04 19.81 16.36
CA ASP A 115 -23.18 19.61 17.25
C ASP A 115 -22.77 19.52 18.72
N ARG A 116 -21.57 19.08 19.03
CA ARG A 116 -21.02 18.95 20.39
C ARG A 116 -20.31 20.21 20.91
N TRP A 117 -19.88 21.13 20.01
CA TRP A 117 -19.04 22.28 20.37
C TRP A 117 -19.77 23.60 20.56
N ASN A 118 -21.10 23.66 20.44
CA ASN A 118 -21.85 24.81 20.90
C ASN A 118 -21.93 24.81 22.45
N ALA A 119 -22.32 25.92 23.06
CA ALA A 119 -22.36 26.05 24.51
C ALA A 119 -23.29 25.00 25.17
N GLU A 120 -24.38 24.64 24.51
CA GLU A 120 -25.34 23.60 24.95
C GLU A 120 -24.71 22.20 24.75
N GLY A 121 -23.99 21.95 23.66
CA GLY A 121 -23.31 20.71 23.41
C GLY A 121 -22.18 20.43 24.39
N ILE A 122 -21.40 21.44 24.80
CA ILE A 122 -20.38 21.30 25.85
C ILE A 122 -21.02 21.01 27.19
N ALA A 123 -22.10 21.72 27.55
CA ALA A 123 -22.88 21.43 28.76
C ALA A 123 -23.47 20.02 28.69
N ALA A 124 -23.99 19.57 27.53
CA ALA A 124 -24.50 18.23 27.31
C ALA A 124 -23.39 17.17 27.41
N CYS A 125 -22.18 17.43 26.88
CA CYS A 125 -21.02 16.54 27.04
C CYS A 125 -20.59 16.37 28.51
N LEU A 126 -20.78 17.41 29.34
CA LEU A 126 -20.54 17.33 30.78
C LEU A 126 -21.66 16.60 31.53
N THR A 127 -22.84 16.44 30.93
CA THR A 127 -24.05 15.89 31.56
C THR A 127 -24.67 14.66 30.89
N GLN A 128 -24.06 14.13 29.81
CA GLN A 128 -24.56 12.95 29.05
C GLN A 128 -24.59 11.65 29.89
N LYS A 129 -25.24 10.59 29.35
CA LYS A 129 -25.52 9.31 30.02
C LYS A 129 -24.33 8.64 30.72
N VAL A 130 -23.09 8.93 30.25
CA VAL A 130 -21.83 8.49 30.92
C VAL A 130 -20.79 9.63 30.85
N PRO A 131 -20.99 10.76 31.48
CA PRO A 131 -20.05 11.89 31.41
C PRO A 131 -18.76 11.55 32.17
N VAL A 132 -17.63 12.03 31.63
CA VAL A 132 -16.34 11.91 32.32
C VAL A 132 -16.29 12.66 33.63
N PHE A 133 -17.02 13.77 33.72
CA PHE A 133 -17.22 14.55 34.95
C PHE A 133 -18.71 14.60 35.29
N SER A 134 -19.06 14.27 36.54
CA SER A 134 -20.47 14.24 37.00
C SER A 134 -21.04 15.62 37.31
N LYS A 135 -20.17 16.58 37.66
CA LYS A 135 -20.51 17.95 38.06
C LYS A 135 -19.39 18.92 37.65
N GLU A 136 -19.73 20.20 37.46
CA GLU A 136 -18.78 21.28 37.21
C GLU A 136 -17.66 21.34 38.28
N ALA A 137 -17.99 21.09 39.54
CA ALA A 137 -17.01 21.07 40.63
C ALA A 137 -15.92 20.01 40.43
N GLU A 138 -16.30 18.82 39.98
CA GLU A 138 -15.34 17.73 39.64
C GLU A 138 -14.41 18.13 38.49
N TYR A 139 -14.97 18.76 37.45
CA TYR A 139 -14.16 19.30 36.36
C TYR A 139 -13.16 20.35 36.85
N GLN A 140 -13.60 21.30 37.72
CA GLN A 140 -12.70 22.32 38.26
C GLN A 140 -11.62 21.72 39.18
N GLU A 141 -11.91 20.65 39.91
CA GLU A 141 -10.91 19.89 40.68
C GLU A 141 -9.89 19.22 39.77
N ALA A 142 -10.33 18.55 38.70
CA ALA A 142 -9.44 17.96 37.69
C ALA A 142 -8.55 19.01 37.04
N VAL A 143 -9.09 20.19 36.70
CA VAL A 143 -8.31 21.32 36.13
C VAL A 143 -7.23 21.78 37.12
N ARG A 144 -7.57 21.85 38.43
CA ARG A 144 -6.59 22.25 39.44
C ARG A 144 -5.45 21.23 39.55
N ALA A 145 -5.77 19.95 39.70
CA ALA A 145 -4.79 18.88 39.78
C ALA A 145 -3.89 18.82 38.54
N PHE A 146 -4.48 18.96 37.37
CA PHE A 146 -3.73 19.00 36.12
C PHE A 146 -2.79 20.21 36.03
N LYS A 147 -3.21 21.40 36.46
CA LYS A 147 -2.36 22.62 36.50
C LYS A 147 -1.26 22.55 37.53
N GLU A 148 -1.46 21.82 38.65
CA GLU A 148 -0.35 21.51 39.57
C GLU A 148 0.70 20.61 38.96
N ASP A 149 0.27 19.62 38.16
CA ASP A 149 1.17 18.71 37.45
C ASP A 149 1.87 19.36 36.25
N PHE A 150 1.18 20.28 35.57
CA PHE A 150 1.63 20.92 34.31
C PHE A 150 1.41 22.45 34.35
N PRO A 151 2.18 23.19 35.19
CA PRO A 151 1.96 24.64 35.38
C PRO A 151 2.24 25.48 34.13
N ASP A 152 3.18 25.07 33.30
CA ASP A 152 3.64 25.82 32.11
C ASP A 152 3.00 25.34 30.81
N LEU A 153 1.93 24.57 30.91
CA LEU A 153 1.32 23.96 29.74
C LEU A 153 0.57 24.97 28.91
N ILE A 154 0.85 25.26 27.78
CA ILE A 154 0.03 25.88 26.71
C ILE A 154 0.63 27.19 26.19
N LYS A 155 1.76 27.04 25.52
CA LYS A 155 2.12 27.98 24.46
C LYS A 155 1.83 27.30 23.13
N LEU A 156 0.58 27.33 22.67
CA LEU A 156 0.30 26.96 21.27
C LEU A 156 0.76 28.09 20.36
N PRO A 157 1.33 27.78 19.19
CA PRO A 157 1.75 28.78 18.21
C PRO A 157 0.60 29.72 17.87
N LYS A 158 0.90 30.95 17.61
CA LYS A 158 -0.11 32.01 17.35
C LYS A 158 -0.92 31.75 16.08
N GLN A 159 -0.45 30.89 15.18
CA GLN A 159 -1.08 30.62 13.89
C GLN A 159 -0.69 29.24 13.35
N GLU A 160 -1.66 28.35 13.11
CA GLU A 160 -1.44 27.18 12.28
C GLU A 160 -1.29 27.62 10.82
N ASN A 161 -0.12 27.41 10.24
CA ASN A 161 0.08 27.47 8.80
C ASN A 161 -0.34 26.15 8.16
N GLY A 162 -1.62 25.82 8.27
CA GLY A 162 -2.19 24.61 7.72
C GLY A 162 -2.60 24.72 6.25
N GLY A 163 -3.03 23.62 5.66
CA GLY A 163 -3.55 23.53 4.32
C GLY A 163 -4.70 24.49 4.04
N ARG A 164 -4.87 24.85 2.78
CA ARG A 164 -5.93 25.77 2.35
C ARG A 164 -7.23 25.06 2.05
N ASP A 165 -7.15 23.89 1.43
CA ASP A 165 -8.32 23.06 1.17
C ASP A 165 -8.59 22.03 2.28
N LEU A 166 -9.72 21.33 2.20
CA LEU A 166 -10.14 20.39 3.25
C LEU A 166 -9.28 19.11 3.25
N LEU A 167 -8.82 18.65 2.10
CA LEU A 167 -7.94 17.48 2.01
C LEU A 167 -6.61 17.76 2.71
N GLU A 168 -5.98 18.90 2.43
CA GLU A 168 -4.73 19.33 3.06
C GLU A 168 -4.89 19.42 4.58
N LYS A 169 -5.99 20.03 5.07
CA LYS A 169 -6.30 20.11 6.51
C LYS A 169 -6.52 18.73 7.14
N MET A 170 -7.19 17.82 6.42
CA MET A 170 -7.38 16.45 6.89
C MET A 170 -6.07 15.68 6.97
N LEU A 171 -5.14 15.90 6.03
CA LEU A 171 -3.80 15.32 6.09
C LEU A 171 -2.98 15.89 7.24
N ASP A 172 -2.98 17.22 7.43
CA ASP A 172 -2.30 17.87 8.56
C ASP A 172 -2.81 17.34 9.91
N THR A 173 -4.13 17.11 10.03
CA THR A 173 -4.70 16.47 11.21
C THR A 173 -4.20 15.02 11.38
N ARG A 174 -4.20 14.21 10.30
CA ARG A 174 -3.69 12.83 10.35
C ARG A 174 -2.22 12.75 10.72
N MET A 175 -1.40 13.67 10.23
CA MET A 175 0.03 13.73 10.58
C MET A 175 0.23 14.02 12.08
N LEU A 176 -0.51 14.97 12.65
CA LEU A 176 -0.46 15.25 14.08
C LEU A 176 -1.06 14.12 14.91
N PHE A 177 -2.18 13.57 14.46
CA PHE A 177 -2.83 12.40 15.06
C PHE A 177 -1.87 11.21 15.12
N SER A 178 -1.11 10.98 14.04
CA SER A 178 -0.08 9.95 13.98
C SER A 178 0.98 10.13 15.08
N CYS A 179 1.45 11.36 15.32
CA CYS A 179 2.40 11.64 16.39
C CYS A 179 1.83 11.30 17.77
N LEU A 180 0.57 11.64 18.02
CA LEU A 180 -0.09 11.35 19.28
C LEU A 180 -0.29 9.86 19.51
N VAL A 181 -0.94 9.18 18.55
CA VAL A 181 -1.31 7.76 18.73
C VAL A 181 -0.07 6.86 18.75
N ASP A 182 0.96 7.18 17.98
CA ASP A 182 2.20 6.41 18.06
C ASP A 182 2.92 6.62 19.39
N ALA A 183 2.94 7.85 19.92
CA ALA A 183 3.51 8.14 21.24
C ALA A 183 2.76 7.39 22.35
N ASP A 184 1.42 7.44 22.37
CA ASP A 184 0.61 6.78 23.38
C ASP A 184 0.75 5.25 23.34
N TYR A 185 0.62 4.64 22.14
CA TYR A 185 0.78 3.20 21.97
C TYR A 185 2.19 2.74 22.36
N THR A 186 3.23 3.49 21.99
CA THR A 186 4.62 3.15 22.32
C THR A 186 4.86 3.22 23.83
N VAL A 187 4.47 4.30 24.50
CA VAL A 187 4.59 4.44 25.96
C VAL A 187 3.79 3.35 26.67
N SER A 188 2.60 3.04 26.18
CA SER A 188 1.71 2.04 26.76
C SER A 188 2.20 0.61 26.58
N ALA A 189 2.84 0.27 25.45
CA ALA A 189 3.40 -1.05 25.16
C ALA A 189 4.67 -1.34 25.96
N LEU A 190 5.45 -0.31 26.28
CA LEU A 190 6.75 -0.42 26.96
C LEU A 190 6.63 -0.29 28.49
N ASP A 191 5.43 -0.33 29.03
CA ASP A 191 5.16 -0.17 30.46
C ASP A 191 5.92 1.00 31.12
N HIS A 192 6.13 2.08 30.33
CA HIS A 192 6.80 3.30 30.75
C HIS A 192 8.32 3.14 31.04
N ASP A 193 8.97 2.14 30.44
CA ASP A 193 10.43 2.01 30.53
C ASP A 193 11.12 3.20 29.84
N SER A 194 11.64 4.10 30.67
CA SER A 194 12.27 5.34 30.20
C SER A 194 13.57 5.11 29.41
N GLU A 195 14.28 4.02 29.67
CA GLU A 195 15.51 3.67 28.94
C GLU A 195 15.19 3.23 27.53
N TYR A 196 14.12 2.42 27.36
CA TYR A 196 13.67 2.01 26.04
C TYR A 196 13.09 3.18 25.22
N LEU A 197 12.34 4.08 25.86
CA LEU A 197 11.80 5.28 25.19
C LEU A 197 12.89 6.20 24.62
N THR A 198 14.09 6.20 25.21
CA THR A 198 15.23 6.93 24.68
C THR A 198 15.97 6.17 23.56
N LYS A 199 15.92 4.83 23.57
CA LYS A 199 16.58 3.94 22.60
C LYS A 199 15.70 3.55 21.41
N SER A 200 14.38 3.69 21.51
CA SER A 200 13.41 3.24 20.51
C SER A 200 13.28 4.14 19.28
N VAL A 201 14.32 4.85 18.93
CA VAL A 201 14.43 5.52 17.63
C VAL A 201 14.97 4.48 16.66
N GLY A 202 14.19 4.15 15.62
CA GLY A 202 14.69 3.31 14.53
C GLY A 202 16.02 3.87 13.98
N SER A 203 16.86 2.99 13.47
CA SER A 203 18.14 3.40 12.89
C SER A 203 17.91 4.38 11.74
N ALA A 204 18.61 5.52 11.77
CA ALA A 204 18.60 6.43 10.64
C ALA A 204 19.29 5.78 9.44
N LEU A 205 18.88 6.16 8.23
CA LEU A 205 19.52 5.70 7.00
C LEU A 205 20.97 6.18 6.94
N ASP A 206 21.93 5.24 6.93
CA ASP A 206 23.30 5.53 6.53
C ASP A 206 23.41 5.46 4.99
N ALA A 207 23.09 6.58 4.36
CA ALA A 207 23.11 6.69 2.90
C ALA A 207 24.52 6.51 2.32
N ALA A 208 25.58 6.91 3.06
CA ALA A 208 26.96 6.80 2.57
C ALA A 208 27.40 5.33 2.52
N ALA A 209 27.24 4.59 3.62
CA ALA A 209 27.57 3.16 3.65
C ALA A 209 26.71 2.34 2.69
N SER A 210 25.43 2.72 2.50
CA SER A 210 24.53 2.04 1.54
C SER A 210 24.93 2.31 0.10
N LEU A 211 25.42 3.50 -0.25
CA LEU A 211 25.97 3.83 -1.59
C LEU A 211 27.26 3.06 -1.86
N GLU A 212 28.11 2.84 -0.88
CA GLU A 212 29.32 2.02 -1.05
C GLU A 212 28.95 0.56 -1.39
N ARG A 213 28.03 -0.04 -0.61
CA ARG A 213 27.52 -1.40 -0.88
C ARG A 213 26.85 -1.49 -2.25
N LEU A 214 26.06 -0.48 -2.64
CA LEU A 214 25.44 -0.43 -3.97
C LEU A 214 26.51 -0.37 -5.08
N SER A 215 27.58 0.42 -4.90
CA SER A 215 28.66 0.48 -5.89
C SER A 215 29.36 -0.86 -6.05
N GLN A 216 29.67 -1.56 -4.95
CA GLN A 216 30.27 -2.90 -4.98
C GLN A 216 29.34 -3.92 -5.68
N HIS A 217 28.06 -3.89 -5.36
CA HIS A 217 27.06 -4.76 -6.00
C HIS A 217 26.93 -4.49 -7.50
N MET A 218 26.98 -3.23 -7.93
CA MET A 218 26.98 -2.87 -9.35
C MET A 218 28.24 -3.39 -10.09
N GLU A 219 29.39 -3.39 -9.44
CA GLU A 219 30.62 -3.97 -10.01
C GLU A 219 30.51 -5.49 -10.19
N GLU A 220 29.86 -6.19 -9.25
CA GLU A 220 29.60 -7.63 -9.38
C GLU A 220 28.65 -7.94 -10.54
N ILE A 221 27.56 -7.17 -10.67
CA ILE A 221 26.63 -7.28 -11.80
C ILE A 221 27.34 -7.07 -13.13
N ARG A 222 28.23 -6.08 -13.24
CA ARG A 222 29.01 -5.82 -14.46
C ARG A 222 29.90 -7.01 -14.86
N LYS A 223 30.50 -7.66 -13.86
CA LYS A 223 31.40 -8.83 -14.10
C LYS A 223 30.63 -10.08 -14.54
N THR A 224 29.39 -10.24 -14.08
CA THR A 224 28.57 -11.45 -14.30
C THR A 224 27.51 -11.28 -15.38
N SER A 225 27.32 -10.08 -15.92
CA SER A 225 26.28 -9.79 -16.91
C SER A 225 26.51 -10.49 -18.22
N THR A 226 25.53 -11.27 -18.67
CA THR A 226 25.49 -11.94 -20.00
C THR A 226 24.70 -11.13 -21.04
N ALA A 227 24.14 -9.98 -20.65
CA ALA A 227 23.37 -9.14 -21.56
C ALA A 227 24.23 -8.49 -22.65
N GLN A 228 23.61 -8.15 -23.78
CA GLN A 228 24.29 -7.44 -24.86
C GLN A 228 24.93 -6.14 -24.36
N THR A 229 26.12 -5.81 -24.88
CA THR A 229 26.88 -4.60 -24.50
C THR A 229 26.04 -3.33 -24.63
N ALA A 230 25.24 -3.20 -25.70
CA ALA A 230 24.35 -2.05 -25.90
C ALA A 230 23.33 -1.89 -24.79
N LEU A 231 22.68 -2.97 -24.34
CA LEU A 231 21.72 -2.94 -23.22
C LEU A 231 22.40 -2.57 -21.91
N ASN A 232 23.60 -3.07 -21.66
CA ASN A 232 24.37 -2.73 -20.47
C ASN A 232 24.76 -1.24 -20.47
N CYS A 233 25.14 -0.66 -21.60
CA CYS A 233 25.40 0.78 -21.72
C CYS A 233 24.13 1.62 -21.37
N LEU A 234 22.96 1.20 -21.83
CA LEU A 234 21.70 1.88 -21.48
C LEU A 234 21.40 1.78 -20.00
N ARG A 235 21.59 0.61 -19.37
CA ARG A 235 21.43 0.41 -17.92
C ARG A 235 22.35 1.33 -17.12
N GLU A 236 23.61 1.43 -17.50
CA GLU A 236 24.59 2.31 -16.86
C GLU A 236 24.19 3.78 -16.98
N ARG A 237 23.71 4.20 -18.14
CA ARG A 237 23.27 5.58 -18.38
C ARG A 237 22.05 5.92 -17.49
N VAL A 238 21.05 5.04 -17.41
CA VAL A 238 19.89 5.24 -16.52
C VAL A 238 20.35 5.33 -15.06
N PHE A 239 21.21 4.41 -14.62
CA PHE A 239 21.74 4.38 -13.27
C PHE A 239 22.51 5.66 -12.92
N ALA A 240 23.41 6.12 -13.82
CA ALA A 240 24.19 7.33 -13.62
C ALA A 240 23.32 8.59 -13.56
N THR A 241 22.38 8.76 -14.53
CA THR A 241 21.48 9.92 -14.58
C THR A 241 20.57 9.99 -13.35
N CYS A 242 20.02 8.85 -12.91
CA CYS A 242 19.24 8.79 -11.65
C CYS A 242 20.08 9.25 -10.44
N GLY A 243 21.35 8.84 -10.37
CA GLY A 243 22.25 9.27 -9.32
C GLY A 243 22.55 10.78 -9.35
N GLU A 244 22.83 11.33 -10.53
CA GLU A 244 23.11 12.76 -10.74
C GLU A 244 21.91 13.64 -10.36
N VAL A 245 20.72 13.31 -10.86
CA VAL A 245 19.49 14.04 -10.55
C VAL A 245 19.17 13.94 -9.07
N GLY A 246 19.36 12.75 -8.46
CA GLY A 246 19.17 12.56 -7.01
C GLY A 246 20.10 13.43 -6.18
N GLU A 247 21.33 13.66 -6.60
CA GLU A 247 22.33 14.47 -5.88
C GLU A 247 22.12 15.98 -6.05
N THR A 248 21.65 16.42 -7.22
CA THR A 248 21.63 17.84 -7.58
C THR A 248 20.29 18.54 -7.39
N CYS A 249 19.18 17.80 -7.37
CA CYS A 249 17.85 18.38 -7.28
C CYS A 249 17.37 18.52 -5.83
N PRO A 250 16.55 19.57 -5.51
CA PRO A 250 15.88 19.70 -4.22
C PRO A 250 14.74 18.68 -4.07
N PRO A 251 14.23 18.45 -2.83
CA PRO A 251 13.05 17.61 -2.60
C PRO A 251 11.84 18.08 -3.40
N GLY A 252 11.06 17.12 -3.91
CA GLY A 252 9.91 17.42 -4.73
C GLY A 252 9.30 16.20 -5.43
N LEU A 253 8.55 16.47 -6.49
CA LEU A 253 7.87 15.47 -7.28
C LEU A 253 8.68 15.14 -8.54
N PHE A 254 8.97 13.84 -8.74
CA PHE A 254 9.77 13.33 -9.85
C PHE A 254 9.03 12.20 -10.58
N ARG A 255 9.36 12.02 -11.84
CA ARG A 255 9.00 10.84 -12.62
C ARG A 255 10.21 10.26 -13.32
N LEU A 256 10.24 8.93 -13.40
CA LEU A 256 11.24 8.17 -14.14
C LEU A 256 10.55 7.37 -15.25
N THR A 257 10.52 7.94 -16.44
CA THR A 257 9.95 7.32 -17.63
C THR A 257 11.04 6.51 -18.34
N ALA A 258 10.96 5.18 -18.27
CA ALA A 258 11.97 4.33 -18.86
C ALA A 258 11.40 2.97 -19.30
N PRO A 259 11.82 2.38 -20.43
CA PRO A 259 11.31 1.10 -20.90
C PRO A 259 11.59 -0.04 -19.92
N THR A 260 10.91 -1.18 -20.10
CA THR A 260 11.12 -2.37 -19.27
C THR A 260 12.53 -2.96 -19.50
N GLY A 261 13.17 -3.47 -18.45
CA GLY A 261 14.47 -4.15 -18.55
C GLY A 261 15.71 -3.25 -18.49
N VAL A 262 15.57 -1.92 -18.32
CA VAL A 262 16.71 -0.98 -18.19
C VAL A 262 17.29 -0.86 -16.78
N GLY A 263 16.88 -1.70 -15.82
CA GLY A 263 17.44 -1.70 -14.47
C GLY A 263 16.88 -0.60 -13.56
N LYS A 264 15.60 -0.23 -13.72
CA LYS A 264 14.94 0.82 -12.91
C LYS A 264 15.07 0.61 -11.42
N THR A 265 14.97 -0.60 -10.90
CA THR A 265 14.98 -0.92 -9.46
C THR A 265 16.23 -0.38 -8.78
N LEU A 266 17.43 -0.73 -9.26
CA LEU A 266 18.69 -0.23 -8.69
C LEU A 266 18.94 1.25 -9.00
N ALA A 267 18.47 1.73 -10.16
CA ALA A 267 18.57 3.14 -10.53
C ALA A 267 17.75 4.05 -9.60
N MET A 268 16.52 3.62 -9.24
CA MET A 268 15.69 4.32 -8.25
C MET A 268 16.34 4.33 -6.86
N LEU A 269 16.96 3.22 -6.45
CA LEU A 269 17.67 3.16 -5.18
C LEU A 269 18.88 4.10 -5.18
N ASN A 270 19.64 4.17 -6.28
CA ASN A 270 20.75 5.11 -6.45
C ASN A 270 20.29 6.58 -6.35
N PHE A 271 19.18 6.91 -7.05
CA PHE A 271 18.53 8.21 -6.90
C PHE A 271 18.21 8.49 -5.42
N ALA A 272 17.50 7.59 -4.75
CA ALA A 272 17.02 7.79 -3.39
C ALA A 272 18.16 7.94 -2.37
N LEU A 273 19.20 7.12 -2.45
CA LEU A 273 20.34 7.18 -1.54
C LEU A 273 21.12 8.49 -1.70
N ARG A 274 21.41 8.91 -2.94
CA ARG A 274 22.09 10.19 -3.20
C ARG A 274 21.24 11.37 -2.79
N HIS A 275 19.93 11.30 -3.06
CA HIS A 275 18.97 12.34 -2.71
C HIS A 275 18.82 12.49 -1.19
N CYS A 276 18.75 11.38 -0.44
CA CYS A 276 18.75 11.40 1.02
C CYS A 276 20.05 12.03 1.57
N LYS A 277 21.20 11.66 0.99
CA LYS A 277 22.50 12.23 1.41
C LYS A 277 22.59 13.72 1.15
N ALA A 278 22.18 14.18 -0.03
CA ALA A 278 22.28 15.58 -0.44
C ALA A 278 21.30 16.49 0.31
N ASN A 279 20.10 16.01 0.62
CA ASN A 279 19.01 16.80 1.20
C ASN A 279 18.73 16.50 2.68
N GLY A 280 19.51 15.64 3.34
CA GLY A 280 19.35 15.29 4.75
C GLY A 280 18.05 14.53 5.06
N LEU A 281 17.52 13.75 4.09
CA LEU A 281 16.32 12.95 4.28
C LEU A 281 16.66 11.67 5.05
N ARG A 282 15.70 11.19 5.85
CA ARG A 282 15.98 10.22 6.92
C ARG A 282 15.75 8.76 6.52
N ARG A 283 14.89 8.51 5.54
CA ARG A 283 14.49 7.15 5.13
C ARG A 283 14.02 7.07 3.69
N ILE A 284 13.95 5.84 3.20
CA ILE A 284 13.41 5.50 1.90
C ILE A 284 12.16 4.64 2.11
N ILE A 285 11.08 4.93 1.41
CA ILE A 285 9.86 4.13 1.39
C ILE A 285 9.65 3.64 -0.05
N VAL A 286 9.62 2.32 -0.24
CA VAL A 286 9.38 1.70 -1.55
C VAL A 286 7.95 1.19 -1.60
N VAL A 287 7.17 1.70 -2.54
CA VAL A 287 5.75 1.41 -2.70
C VAL A 287 5.54 0.61 -3.98
N LEU A 288 5.03 -0.61 -3.82
CA LEU A 288 4.88 -1.59 -4.90
C LEU A 288 3.42 -2.02 -5.05
N PRO A 289 2.92 -2.30 -6.28
CA PRO A 289 1.52 -2.69 -6.45
C PRO A 289 1.23 -4.12 -5.99
N PHE A 290 2.22 -5.02 -6.01
CA PHE A 290 2.03 -6.46 -5.77
C PHE A 290 3.00 -7.02 -4.74
N LEU A 291 2.54 -8.03 -3.99
CA LEU A 291 3.33 -8.71 -2.94
C LEU A 291 4.58 -9.41 -3.48
N THR A 292 4.47 -10.05 -4.64
CA THR A 292 5.59 -10.73 -5.30
C THR A 292 6.73 -9.78 -5.65
N LEU A 293 6.41 -8.55 -6.06
CA LEU A 293 7.41 -7.50 -6.27
C LEU A 293 8.08 -7.08 -4.96
N ALA A 294 7.31 -7.00 -3.87
CA ALA A 294 7.85 -6.63 -2.56
C ALA A 294 8.87 -7.66 -2.08
N GLU A 295 8.60 -8.95 -2.23
CA GLU A 295 9.52 -10.04 -1.88
C GLU A 295 10.79 -10.03 -2.73
N GLN A 296 10.66 -9.80 -4.04
CA GLN A 296 11.81 -9.68 -4.94
C GLN A 296 12.68 -8.48 -4.57
N THR A 297 12.08 -7.31 -4.39
CA THR A 297 12.77 -6.07 -4.02
C THR A 297 13.43 -6.21 -2.64
N GLU A 298 12.78 -6.91 -1.70
CA GLU A 298 13.36 -7.21 -0.40
C GLU A 298 14.67 -8.00 -0.52
N ARG A 299 14.68 -9.09 -1.31
CA ARG A 299 15.87 -9.93 -1.50
C ARG A 299 17.04 -9.13 -2.07
N GLU A 300 16.77 -8.23 -3.03
CA GLU A 300 17.76 -7.38 -3.66
C GLU A 300 18.26 -6.29 -2.71
N TYR A 301 17.36 -5.58 -2.03
CA TYR A 301 17.72 -4.43 -1.19
C TYR A 301 18.29 -4.81 0.17
N ARG A 302 17.97 -5.98 0.71
CA ARG A 302 18.47 -6.43 2.03
C ARG A 302 20.00 -6.57 2.07
N GLN A 303 20.61 -6.91 0.96
CA GLN A 303 22.08 -6.96 0.84
C GLN A 303 22.72 -5.57 0.93
N LEU A 304 21.97 -4.53 0.52
CA LEU A 304 22.42 -3.15 0.45
C LEU A 304 22.07 -2.36 1.71
N ILE A 305 20.91 -2.64 2.29
CA ILE A 305 20.38 -2.00 3.50
C ILE A 305 19.83 -3.11 4.42
N PRO A 306 20.67 -3.70 5.30
CA PRO A 306 20.27 -4.86 6.13
C PRO A 306 19.07 -4.62 7.04
N ASP A 307 18.95 -3.40 7.60
CA ASP A 307 17.91 -3.01 8.57
C ASP A 307 16.58 -2.62 7.87
N LEU A 308 16.35 -3.05 6.62
CA LEU A 308 15.10 -2.79 5.93
C LEU A 308 13.93 -3.53 6.56
N LEU A 309 12.78 -2.87 6.52
CA LEU A 309 11.50 -3.37 6.99
C LEU A 309 10.56 -3.67 5.82
N VAL A 310 9.78 -4.75 5.93
CA VAL A 310 8.72 -5.05 4.97
C VAL A 310 7.37 -5.06 5.68
N ASP A 311 6.46 -4.18 5.25
CA ASP A 311 5.09 -4.07 5.80
C ASP A 311 4.05 -4.39 4.71
N HIS A 312 3.59 -5.63 4.68
CA HIS A 312 2.43 -6.05 3.89
C HIS A 312 1.59 -7.10 4.64
N SER A 313 0.39 -7.36 4.15
CA SER A 313 -0.62 -8.16 4.86
C SER A 313 -0.24 -9.63 5.12
N GLN A 314 0.67 -10.20 4.34
CA GLN A 314 1.02 -11.62 4.38
C GLN A 314 2.35 -11.92 5.09
N LYS A 315 3.15 -10.91 5.46
CA LYS A 315 4.46 -11.17 6.07
C LYS A 315 4.38 -11.44 7.56
N GLU A 316 4.96 -12.56 8.00
CA GLU A 316 5.20 -12.84 9.41
C GLU A 316 6.45 -12.09 9.87
N LEU A 317 6.29 -11.25 10.89
CA LEU A 317 7.38 -10.49 11.48
C LEU A 317 7.59 -10.96 12.93
N PRO A 318 8.85 -11.08 13.42
CA PRO A 318 9.13 -11.20 14.84
C PRO A 318 8.44 -10.08 15.65
N GLU A 319 8.16 -10.32 16.93
CA GLU A 319 7.39 -9.36 17.74
C GLU A 319 8.01 -7.96 17.78
N GLU A 320 9.33 -7.89 17.91
CA GLU A 320 10.08 -6.62 17.85
C GLU A 320 9.94 -5.90 16.51
N ALA A 321 9.99 -6.64 15.40
CA ALA A 321 9.82 -6.08 14.06
C ALA A 321 8.37 -5.67 13.77
N ARG A 322 7.36 -6.23 14.47
CA ARG A 322 5.96 -5.82 14.34
C ARG A 322 5.71 -4.40 14.81
N GLU A 323 6.31 -4.02 15.93
CA GLU A 323 6.20 -2.65 16.45
C GLU A 323 6.87 -1.66 15.50
N LEU A 324 8.05 -1.98 14.97
CA LEU A 324 8.72 -1.15 13.94
C LEU A 324 7.87 -1.06 12.66
N ALA A 325 7.26 -2.17 12.23
CA ALA A 325 6.38 -2.20 11.05
C ALA A 325 5.10 -1.38 11.24
N ALA A 326 4.51 -1.42 12.43
CA ALA A 326 3.34 -0.61 12.74
C ALA A 326 3.62 0.90 12.65
N ARG A 327 4.87 1.30 12.85
CA ARG A 327 5.33 2.69 12.88
C ARG A 327 6.10 3.13 11.63
N TRP A 328 6.61 2.20 10.83
CA TRP A 328 7.58 2.44 9.74
C TRP A 328 8.88 3.13 10.20
N ASP A 329 9.32 2.80 11.39
CA ASP A 329 10.53 3.37 11.97
C ASP A 329 11.77 2.54 11.58
N ALA A 330 12.16 2.62 10.31
CA ALA A 330 13.29 1.91 9.72
C ALA A 330 13.95 2.77 8.64
N PRO A 331 15.23 2.54 8.32
CA PRO A 331 15.96 3.29 7.28
C PRO A 331 15.37 3.08 5.88
N LEU A 332 14.85 1.90 5.59
CA LEU A 332 14.12 1.58 4.38
C LEU A 332 12.88 0.75 4.72
N VAL A 333 11.73 1.15 4.16
CA VAL A 333 10.45 0.44 4.29
C VAL A 333 9.99 0.01 2.91
N ILE A 334 9.68 -1.28 2.75
CA ILE A 334 9.01 -1.81 1.55
C ILE A 334 7.56 -2.07 1.91
N THR A 335 6.63 -1.51 1.14
CA THR A 335 5.20 -1.65 1.38
C THR A 335 4.41 -1.73 0.08
N THR A 336 3.11 -2.02 0.17
CA THR A 336 2.22 -2.04 -1.00
C THR A 336 1.52 -0.70 -1.22
N SER A 337 1.12 -0.42 -2.48
CA SER A 337 0.32 0.76 -2.83
C SER A 337 -0.97 0.85 -2.01
N VAL A 338 -1.63 -0.29 -1.77
CA VAL A 338 -2.82 -0.39 -0.92
C VAL A 338 -2.51 0.11 0.49
N ARG A 339 -1.47 -0.45 1.11
CA ARG A 339 -1.05 -0.11 2.49
C ARG A 339 -0.68 1.37 2.61
N PHE A 340 0.12 1.88 1.66
CA PHE A 340 0.58 3.26 1.69
C PHE A 340 -0.57 4.25 1.54
N PHE A 341 -1.35 4.13 0.46
CA PHE A 341 -2.39 5.10 0.16
C PHE A 341 -3.59 4.99 1.10
N GLU A 342 -4.05 3.78 1.43
CA GLU A 342 -5.16 3.62 2.38
C GLU A 342 -4.80 4.12 3.79
N SER A 343 -3.51 4.03 4.20
CA SER A 343 -3.06 4.65 5.44
C SER A 343 -3.18 6.18 5.42
N LEU A 344 -2.88 6.85 4.29
CA LEU A 344 -3.01 8.30 4.15
C LEU A 344 -4.46 8.79 4.30
N PHE A 345 -5.44 7.95 3.97
CA PHE A 345 -6.86 8.27 4.02
C PHE A 345 -7.60 7.62 5.19
N SER A 346 -6.89 6.90 6.05
CA SER A 346 -7.46 6.25 7.24
C SER A 346 -7.85 7.26 8.33
N ASP A 347 -8.79 6.85 9.17
CA ASP A 347 -9.17 7.50 10.42
C ASP A 347 -8.73 6.69 11.64
N GLN A 348 -8.29 5.43 11.45
CA GLN A 348 -8.01 4.46 12.51
C GLN A 348 -6.66 4.69 13.18
N PRO A 349 -6.59 4.72 14.53
CA PRO A 349 -5.36 4.98 15.28
C PRO A 349 -4.22 4.04 14.88
N THR A 350 -4.47 2.74 14.86
CA THR A 350 -3.47 1.71 14.53
C THR A 350 -2.89 1.86 13.12
N THR A 351 -3.71 2.27 12.15
CA THR A 351 -3.28 2.49 10.77
C THR A 351 -2.53 3.81 10.62
N CYS A 352 -2.94 4.85 11.35
CA CYS A 352 -2.33 6.18 11.28
C CYS A 352 -0.97 6.28 11.99
N ARG A 353 -0.60 5.36 12.90
CA ARG A 353 0.67 5.40 13.66
C ARG A 353 1.91 5.70 12.82
N LYS A 354 1.95 5.24 11.59
CA LYS A 354 3.09 5.33 10.66
C LYS A 354 3.22 6.64 9.89
N LEU A 355 2.16 7.46 9.82
CA LEU A 355 2.08 8.57 8.86
C LEU A 355 3.13 9.66 9.09
N HIS A 356 3.43 10.02 10.35
CA HIS A 356 4.43 11.04 10.65
C HIS A 356 5.84 10.62 10.17
N HIS A 357 6.11 9.32 10.04
CA HIS A 357 7.37 8.81 9.50
C HIS A 357 7.49 8.92 7.97
N ILE A 358 6.42 9.32 7.26
CA ILE A 358 6.51 9.67 5.83
C ILE A 358 7.23 11.01 5.65
N ALA A 359 7.16 11.91 6.64
CA ALA A 359 7.90 13.18 6.58
C ALA A 359 9.41 12.96 6.47
N ASN A 360 10.09 13.86 5.77
CA ASN A 360 11.54 13.82 5.53
C ASN A 360 12.02 12.50 4.90
N SER A 361 11.25 11.95 3.96
CA SER A 361 11.58 10.70 3.28
C SER A 361 11.60 10.83 1.75
N VAL A 362 12.29 9.87 1.11
CA VAL A 362 12.12 9.60 -0.33
C VAL A 362 11.15 8.44 -0.49
N VAL A 363 10.06 8.64 -1.23
CA VAL A 363 9.07 7.61 -1.54
C VAL A 363 9.20 7.22 -3.01
N LEU A 364 9.49 5.95 -3.26
CA LEU A 364 9.66 5.38 -4.58
C LEU A 364 8.41 4.59 -4.97
N PHE A 365 7.68 5.04 -5.98
CA PHE A 365 6.55 4.31 -6.54
C PHE A 365 7.00 3.57 -7.79
N ASP A 366 7.08 2.26 -7.74
CA ASP A 366 7.29 1.45 -8.94
C ASP A 366 5.94 1.03 -9.52
N LYS A 367 5.81 1.11 -10.84
CA LYS A 367 4.57 0.85 -11.58
C LYS A 367 3.42 1.79 -11.20
N ALA A 368 3.68 3.08 -11.26
CA ALA A 368 2.72 4.16 -10.95
C ALA A 368 1.39 4.09 -11.73
N GLN A 369 1.37 3.43 -12.90
CA GLN A 369 0.18 3.21 -13.72
C GLN A 369 -0.90 2.36 -13.02
N SER A 370 -0.59 1.69 -11.93
CA SER A 370 -1.58 0.90 -11.15
C SER A 370 -2.54 1.77 -10.31
N LEU A 371 -2.32 3.08 -10.24
CA LEU A 371 -3.22 3.99 -9.50
C LEU A 371 -4.53 4.18 -10.27
N PRO A 372 -5.71 3.82 -9.68
CA PRO A 372 -7.00 3.99 -10.34
C PRO A 372 -7.29 5.45 -10.68
N ALA A 373 -7.72 5.72 -11.91
CA ALA A 373 -7.99 7.07 -12.39
C ALA A 373 -9.02 7.84 -11.54
N GLN A 374 -10.01 7.14 -10.96
CA GLN A 374 -11.05 7.74 -10.10
C GLN A 374 -10.50 8.24 -8.76
N LEU A 375 -9.46 7.59 -8.20
CA LEU A 375 -8.82 7.95 -6.94
C LEU A 375 -7.61 8.88 -7.15
N ALA A 376 -7.07 8.92 -8.37
CA ALA A 376 -5.86 9.68 -8.70
C ALA A 376 -5.94 11.16 -8.30
N PRO A 377 -7.04 11.92 -8.51
CA PRO A 377 -7.10 13.33 -8.14
C PRO A 377 -6.83 13.56 -6.64
N ALA A 378 -7.51 12.84 -5.76
CA ALA A 378 -7.31 12.97 -4.31
C ALA A 378 -5.91 12.50 -3.88
N THR A 379 -5.43 11.39 -4.48
CA THR A 379 -4.10 10.83 -4.19
C THR A 379 -2.98 11.79 -4.57
N LEU A 380 -3.04 12.36 -5.77
CA LEU A 380 -1.99 13.27 -6.26
C LEU A 380 -1.97 14.59 -5.49
N LYS A 381 -3.13 15.09 -5.06
CA LYS A 381 -3.21 16.24 -4.15
C LYS A 381 -2.55 15.93 -2.81
N ALA A 382 -2.82 14.75 -2.24
CA ALA A 382 -2.18 14.31 -1.01
C ALA A 382 -0.66 14.20 -1.15
N VAL A 383 -0.18 13.58 -2.23
CA VAL A 383 1.25 13.45 -2.57
C VAL A 383 1.90 14.82 -2.73
N HIS A 384 1.26 15.72 -3.49
CA HIS A 384 1.75 17.09 -3.67
C HIS A 384 1.88 17.84 -2.33
N TRP A 385 0.88 17.71 -1.44
CA TRP A 385 0.92 18.31 -0.11
C TRP A 385 2.04 17.74 0.76
N LEU A 386 2.29 16.43 0.72
CA LEU A 386 3.41 15.79 1.41
C LEU A 386 4.77 16.35 0.94
N CYS A 387 4.96 16.55 -0.36
CA CYS A 387 6.16 17.18 -0.89
C CYS A 387 6.33 18.61 -0.38
N ARG A 388 5.28 19.43 -0.47
CA ARG A 388 5.35 20.85 -0.13
C ARG A 388 5.45 21.13 1.36
N ARG A 389 4.76 20.35 2.19
CA ARG A 389 4.58 20.63 3.62
C ARG A 389 5.51 19.84 4.51
N TYR A 390 5.83 18.59 4.12
CA TYR A 390 6.52 17.63 4.97
C TYR A 390 7.88 17.20 4.43
N HIS A 391 8.46 17.99 3.54
CA HIS A 391 9.80 17.78 3.01
C HIS A 391 10.03 16.37 2.45
N CYS A 392 9.03 15.85 1.74
CA CYS A 392 9.10 14.56 1.08
C CYS A 392 9.57 14.70 -0.35
N THR A 393 10.21 13.66 -0.85
CA THR A 393 10.44 13.47 -2.29
C THR A 393 9.67 12.26 -2.76
N MET A 394 8.93 12.40 -3.86
CA MET A 394 8.14 11.33 -4.47
C MET A 394 8.65 11.06 -5.88
N LEU A 395 9.09 9.83 -6.16
CA LEU A 395 9.54 9.39 -7.48
C LEU A 395 8.57 8.34 -8.03
N PHE A 396 7.88 8.67 -9.12
CA PHE A 396 6.97 7.76 -9.83
C PHE A 396 7.70 7.14 -11.01
N SER A 397 7.88 5.81 -10.97
CA SER A 397 8.61 5.05 -12.00
C SER A 397 7.69 4.10 -12.74
N THR A 398 7.74 4.14 -14.06
CA THR A 398 7.03 3.19 -14.94
C THR A 398 7.56 3.21 -16.36
N ALA A 399 7.26 2.14 -17.12
CA ALA A 399 7.47 2.11 -18.56
C ALA A 399 6.31 2.75 -19.35
N THR A 400 5.16 2.90 -18.73
CA THR A 400 3.94 3.48 -19.33
C THR A 400 3.46 4.60 -18.45
N GLN A 401 4.16 5.75 -18.55
CA GLN A 401 3.91 6.89 -17.65
C GLN A 401 2.53 7.49 -17.91
N PRO A 402 1.59 7.44 -16.92
CA PRO A 402 0.32 8.12 -17.07
C PRO A 402 0.51 9.63 -17.06
N GLU A 403 -0.11 10.33 -17.99
CA GLU A 403 -0.17 11.80 -17.98
C GLU A 403 -1.33 12.24 -17.08
N PHE A 404 -1.17 12.08 -15.76
CA PHE A 404 -2.21 12.43 -14.78
C PHE A 404 -2.65 13.89 -14.85
N GLY A 405 -1.85 14.79 -15.42
CA GLY A 405 -2.22 16.18 -15.68
C GLY A 405 -3.41 16.34 -16.62
N ALA A 406 -3.69 15.31 -17.46
CA ALA A 406 -4.85 15.28 -18.35
C ALA A 406 -6.17 14.96 -17.63
N LEU A 407 -6.15 14.54 -16.35
CA LEU A 407 -7.37 14.27 -15.58
C LEU A 407 -8.23 15.53 -15.42
N PRO A 408 -9.52 15.55 -15.85
CA PRO A 408 -10.36 16.75 -15.81
C PRO A 408 -10.48 17.37 -14.41
N ALA A 409 -10.49 16.55 -13.37
CA ALA A 409 -10.60 17.02 -11.99
C ALA A 409 -9.36 17.83 -11.53
N LEU A 410 -8.16 17.56 -12.08
CA LEU A 410 -6.95 18.30 -11.78
C LEU A 410 -6.84 19.59 -12.61
N GLN A 411 -7.35 19.58 -13.84
CA GLN A 411 -7.35 20.76 -14.74
C GLN A 411 -8.27 21.88 -14.24
N GLN A 412 -9.40 21.53 -13.61
CA GLN A 412 -10.40 22.51 -13.14
C GLN A 412 -9.91 23.38 -11.98
N GLU A 413 -8.87 22.99 -11.25
CA GLU A 413 -8.40 23.71 -10.06
C GLU A 413 -7.38 24.82 -10.36
N GLY A 414 -6.97 25.00 -11.60
CA GLY A 414 -6.06 26.07 -12.03
C GLY A 414 -4.68 26.06 -11.34
N LYS A 415 -4.33 24.98 -10.67
CA LYS A 415 -3.04 24.77 -9.99
C LYS A 415 -2.44 23.46 -10.42
N ALA A 416 -1.19 23.51 -10.80
CA ALA A 416 -0.38 22.37 -11.15
C ALA A 416 -0.13 21.47 -9.92
N VAL A 417 -1.05 20.52 -9.69
CA VAL A 417 -0.91 19.47 -8.67
C VAL A 417 0.03 18.38 -9.16
N TRP A 418 0.13 18.21 -10.48
CA TRP A 418 0.96 17.20 -11.12
C TRP A 418 1.91 17.86 -12.13
N GLU A 419 3.09 18.27 -11.65
CA GLU A 419 4.20 18.79 -12.44
C GLU A 419 5.50 18.08 -12.00
N PRO A 420 5.65 16.77 -12.27
CA PRO A 420 6.85 16.04 -11.88
C PRO A 420 8.04 16.45 -12.75
N THR A 421 9.22 16.57 -12.13
CA THR A 421 10.49 16.68 -12.86
C THR A 421 10.81 15.33 -13.48
N GLU A 422 11.03 15.27 -14.82
CA GLU A 422 11.45 14.06 -15.49
C GLU A 422 12.94 13.79 -15.22
N VAL A 423 13.26 12.60 -14.70
CA VAL A 423 14.64 12.20 -14.38
C VAL A 423 15.44 11.94 -15.66
N LEU A 424 14.84 11.30 -16.66
CA LEU A 424 15.45 11.02 -17.96
C LEU A 424 14.89 11.97 -19.01
N ALA A 425 15.49 13.14 -19.20
CA ALA A 425 15.01 14.13 -20.15
C ALA A 425 14.92 13.58 -21.60
N ASP A 426 15.76 12.63 -21.93
CA ASP A 426 15.86 11.98 -23.24
C ASP A 426 15.22 10.59 -23.29
N TYR A 427 14.22 10.32 -22.41
CA TYR A 427 13.58 8.99 -22.29
C TYR A 427 13.09 8.41 -23.63
N ALA A 428 12.65 9.22 -24.58
CA ALA A 428 12.20 8.76 -25.89
C ALA A 428 13.33 8.06 -26.69
N ASP A 429 14.58 8.45 -26.47
CA ASP A 429 15.74 7.80 -27.10
C ASP A 429 15.97 6.39 -26.55
N PHE A 430 15.75 6.19 -25.24
CA PHE A 430 15.82 4.87 -24.63
C PHE A 430 14.78 3.90 -25.22
N TYR A 431 13.56 4.35 -25.48
CA TYR A 431 12.54 3.51 -26.12
C TYR A 431 12.96 3.06 -27.51
N ARG A 432 13.50 3.96 -28.35
CA ARG A 432 13.99 3.63 -29.68
C ARG A 432 15.15 2.63 -29.65
N GLN A 433 16.08 2.78 -28.71
CA GLN A 433 17.25 1.88 -28.59
C GLN A 433 16.89 0.53 -27.95
N MET A 434 15.75 0.43 -27.25
CA MET A 434 15.29 -0.78 -26.58
C MET A 434 14.30 -1.61 -27.38
N HIS A 435 14.13 -1.30 -28.67
CA HIS A 435 13.27 -2.09 -29.55
C HIS A 435 13.76 -3.55 -29.66
N ARG A 436 12.97 -4.49 -29.15
CA ARG A 436 13.35 -5.92 -29.02
C ARG A 436 12.21 -6.88 -29.35
N VAL A 437 11.03 -6.36 -29.64
CA VAL A 437 9.82 -7.16 -29.80
C VAL A 437 9.02 -6.65 -30.99
N ASN A 438 8.71 -7.56 -31.89
CA ASN A 438 7.83 -7.30 -33.03
C ASN A 438 6.40 -7.64 -32.62
N SER A 439 5.47 -6.67 -32.71
CA SER A 439 4.08 -6.88 -32.36
C SER A 439 3.23 -7.27 -33.58
N VAL A 440 2.48 -8.36 -33.46
CA VAL A 440 1.49 -8.83 -34.42
C VAL A 440 0.10 -8.64 -33.85
N TRP A 441 -0.81 -8.03 -34.59
CA TRP A 441 -2.15 -7.68 -34.11
C TRP A 441 -3.22 -8.43 -34.88
N GLN A 442 -3.88 -9.38 -34.21
CA GLN A 442 -4.96 -10.22 -34.75
C GLN A 442 -6.29 -9.81 -34.11
N LEU A 443 -6.81 -8.62 -34.46
CA LEU A 443 -8.01 -8.03 -33.87
C LEU A 443 -9.17 -7.88 -34.86
N GLU A 444 -9.03 -8.32 -36.11
CA GLU A 444 -10.08 -8.27 -37.12
C GLU A 444 -11.14 -9.36 -36.88
N GLU A 445 -10.67 -10.54 -36.51
CA GLU A 445 -11.54 -11.71 -36.22
C GLU A 445 -11.19 -12.28 -34.83
N ASN A 446 -12.14 -12.91 -34.19
CA ASN A 446 -11.94 -13.61 -32.94
C ASN A 446 -11.16 -14.92 -33.21
N THR A 447 -10.19 -15.23 -32.37
CA THR A 447 -9.31 -16.39 -32.54
C THR A 447 -9.65 -17.48 -31.51
N PRO A 448 -9.96 -18.71 -31.93
CA PRO A 448 -10.18 -19.82 -31.01
C PRO A 448 -8.93 -20.15 -30.19
N PHE A 449 -9.07 -20.51 -28.93
CA PHE A 449 -7.94 -20.96 -28.12
C PHE A 449 -7.26 -22.20 -28.69
N ALA A 450 -7.97 -23.04 -29.41
CA ALA A 450 -7.42 -24.19 -30.13
C ALA A 450 -6.37 -23.80 -31.19
N ALA A 451 -6.56 -22.66 -31.88
CA ALA A 451 -5.60 -22.15 -32.87
C ALA A 451 -4.34 -21.59 -32.16
N ILE A 452 -4.53 -20.80 -31.10
CA ILE A 452 -3.42 -20.29 -30.29
C ILE A 452 -2.60 -21.45 -29.68
N ALA A 453 -3.26 -22.49 -29.14
CA ALA A 453 -2.60 -23.66 -28.61
C ALA A 453 -1.76 -24.40 -29.68
N ALA A 454 -2.27 -24.50 -30.90
CA ALA A 454 -1.53 -25.10 -32.01
C ALA A 454 -0.26 -24.29 -32.33
N GLU A 455 -0.35 -22.96 -32.46
CA GLU A 455 0.81 -22.09 -32.69
C GLU A 455 1.82 -22.18 -31.54
N MET A 456 1.36 -22.28 -30.27
CA MET A 456 2.24 -22.41 -29.08
C MET A 456 3.02 -23.73 -29.08
N THR A 457 2.47 -24.83 -29.61
CA THR A 457 3.20 -26.11 -29.65
C THR A 457 4.42 -26.06 -30.57
N GLU A 458 4.40 -25.21 -31.58
CA GLU A 458 5.51 -25.00 -32.49
C GLU A 458 6.66 -24.19 -31.88
N GLN A 459 6.40 -23.50 -30.80
CA GLN A 459 7.39 -22.67 -30.12
C GLN A 459 8.11 -23.46 -29.01
N ARG A 460 9.42 -23.23 -28.88
CA ARG A 460 10.23 -23.85 -27.84
C ARG A 460 10.02 -23.15 -26.48
N SER A 461 10.00 -21.84 -26.50
CA SER A 461 9.85 -20.99 -25.32
C SER A 461 8.74 -19.97 -25.57
N VAL A 462 7.57 -20.15 -24.95
CA VAL A 462 6.39 -19.32 -25.22
C VAL A 462 5.54 -19.12 -23.97
N CYS A 463 4.95 -17.94 -23.87
CA CYS A 463 3.95 -17.66 -22.85
C CYS A 463 2.73 -16.98 -23.45
N ALA A 464 1.54 -17.47 -23.09
CA ALA A 464 0.28 -16.82 -23.39
C ALA A 464 -0.30 -16.19 -22.12
N ILE A 465 -0.61 -14.89 -22.15
CA ILE A 465 -1.26 -14.18 -21.05
C ILE A 465 -2.69 -13.87 -21.45
N VAL A 466 -3.66 -14.33 -20.65
CA VAL A 466 -5.09 -14.13 -20.85
C VAL A 466 -5.70 -13.35 -19.71
N ASN A 467 -6.87 -12.69 -19.94
CA ASN A 467 -7.46 -11.77 -18.98
C ASN A 467 -8.18 -12.46 -17.81
N LEU A 468 -8.69 -13.69 -18.03
CA LEU A 468 -9.57 -14.38 -17.08
C LEU A 468 -9.00 -15.75 -16.71
N ARG A 469 -9.21 -16.20 -15.48
CA ARG A 469 -8.78 -17.53 -15.02
C ARG A 469 -9.41 -18.67 -15.82
N ARG A 470 -10.70 -18.55 -16.22
CA ARG A 470 -11.35 -19.54 -17.07
C ARG A 470 -10.67 -19.64 -18.44
N HIS A 471 -10.32 -18.51 -19.08
CA HIS A 471 -9.57 -18.49 -20.33
C HIS A 471 -8.20 -19.19 -20.20
N ALA A 472 -7.54 -18.99 -19.07
CA ALA A 472 -6.26 -19.65 -18.81
C ALA A 472 -6.43 -21.18 -18.70
N ARG A 473 -7.48 -21.65 -18.02
CA ARG A 473 -7.77 -23.09 -17.93
C ARG A 473 -8.15 -23.69 -19.29
N GLU A 474 -8.97 -22.97 -20.07
CA GLU A 474 -9.41 -23.42 -21.40
C GLU A 474 -8.22 -23.51 -22.35
N LEU A 475 -7.43 -22.46 -22.48
CA LEU A 475 -6.22 -22.47 -23.32
C LEU A 475 -5.23 -23.55 -22.86
N PHE A 476 -5.04 -23.73 -21.55
CA PHE A 476 -4.18 -24.77 -20.99
C PHE A 476 -4.68 -26.18 -21.33
N ALA A 477 -5.99 -26.42 -21.27
CA ALA A 477 -6.61 -27.67 -21.65
C ALA A 477 -6.43 -27.96 -23.14
N GLU A 478 -6.58 -26.94 -24.01
CA GLU A 478 -6.33 -27.08 -25.45
C GLU A 478 -4.85 -27.36 -25.76
N LEU A 479 -3.93 -26.73 -25.04
CA LEU A 479 -2.49 -26.94 -25.17
C LEU A 479 -2.12 -28.35 -24.69
N SER A 480 -2.65 -28.82 -23.57
CA SER A 480 -2.40 -30.16 -23.02
C SER A 480 -2.85 -31.30 -23.95
N LYS A 481 -3.91 -31.10 -24.75
CA LYS A 481 -4.35 -32.08 -25.76
C LYS A 481 -3.35 -32.26 -26.92
N ARG A 482 -2.45 -31.30 -27.14
CA ARG A 482 -1.58 -31.22 -28.33
C ARG A 482 -0.12 -31.46 -27.99
N CYS A 483 0.25 -31.35 -26.74
CA CYS A 483 1.64 -31.47 -26.31
C CYS A 483 1.87 -32.77 -25.55
N GLU A 484 2.79 -33.61 -26.05
CA GLU A 484 3.15 -34.88 -25.42
C GLU A 484 4.08 -34.71 -24.21
N GLU A 485 4.87 -33.62 -24.18
CA GLU A 485 5.80 -33.30 -23.09
C GLU A 485 5.09 -32.54 -21.95
N GLU A 486 4.34 -33.24 -21.13
CA GLU A 486 3.56 -32.64 -20.00
C GLU A 486 4.40 -31.80 -19.05
N GLU A 487 5.66 -32.16 -18.83
CA GLU A 487 6.61 -31.40 -17.99
C GLU A 487 7.02 -30.04 -18.57
N SER A 488 6.77 -29.81 -19.87
CA SER A 488 7.01 -28.50 -20.52
C SER A 488 5.83 -27.52 -20.35
N LEU A 489 4.70 -27.97 -19.77
CA LEU A 489 3.45 -27.24 -19.69
C LEU A 489 3.20 -26.68 -18.31
N PHE A 490 2.97 -25.36 -18.22
CA PHE A 490 2.72 -24.66 -16.97
C PHE A 490 1.47 -23.80 -17.05
N LEU A 491 0.66 -23.82 -15.99
CA LEU A 491 -0.40 -22.87 -15.75
C LEU A 491 -0.03 -21.97 -14.58
N LEU A 492 -0.06 -20.66 -14.76
CA LEU A 492 0.27 -19.68 -13.73
C LEU A 492 -0.91 -18.71 -13.54
N SER A 493 -1.67 -18.92 -12.49
CA SER A 493 -2.83 -18.07 -12.16
C SER A 493 -2.95 -17.84 -10.65
N THR A 494 -3.90 -16.98 -10.26
CA THR A 494 -4.25 -16.77 -8.84
C THR A 494 -5.07 -17.92 -8.23
N ASP A 495 -5.39 -18.97 -8.97
CA ASP A 495 -5.95 -20.22 -8.47
C ASP A 495 -4.89 -21.07 -7.74
N LEU A 496 -3.61 -20.82 -8.05
CA LEU A 496 -2.49 -21.40 -7.30
C LEU A 496 -2.27 -20.57 -6.02
N CYS A 497 -2.09 -21.23 -4.88
CA CYS A 497 -1.67 -20.53 -3.68
C CYS A 497 -0.25 -19.93 -3.86
N PRO A 498 0.15 -18.91 -3.06
CA PRO A 498 1.42 -18.23 -3.26
C PRO A 498 2.64 -19.16 -3.27
N ALA A 499 2.70 -20.14 -2.35
CA ALA A 499 3.81 -21.11 -2.29
C ALA A 499 3.87 -22.00 -3.53
N HIS A 500 2.71 -22.46 -4.03
CA HIS A 500 2.62 -23.24 -5.27
C HIS A 500 3.07 -22.42 -6.47
N ARG A 501 2.61 -21.16 -6.56
CA ARG A 501 3.02 -20.22 -7.64
C ARG A 501 4.52 -20.03 -7.69
N LEU A 502 5.16 -19.84 -6.52
CA LEU A 502 6.63 -19.69 -6.47
C LEU A 502 7.34 -20.95 -6.98
N ALA A 503 6.89 -22.14 -6.57
CA ALA A 503 7.48 -23.39 -7.04
C ALA A 503 7.37 -23.53 -8.57
N VAL A 504 6.21 -23.19 -9.15
CA VAL A 504 6.00 -23.21 -10.61
C VAL A 504 6.90 -22.18 -11.30
N ILE A 505 7.05 -20.99 -10.74
CA ILE A 505 7.93 -19.93 -11.28
C ILE A 505 9.40 -20.40 -11.27
N ASP A 506 9.86 -20.99 -10.18
CA ASP A 506 11.23 -21.51 -10.06
C ASP A 506 11.51 -22.59 -11.09
N GLU A 507 10.54 -23.47 -11.35
CA GLU A 507 10.66 -24.51 -12.37
C GLU A 507 10.69 -23.93 -13.80
N ILE A 508 9.82 -22.96 -14.10
CA ILE A 508 9.83 -22.21 -15.38
C ILE A 508 11.19 -21.55 -15.58
N GLN A 509 11.72 -20.87 -14.55
CA GLN A 509 13.04 -20.23 -14.62
C GLN A 509 14.16 -21.24 -14.92
N ALA A 510 14.16 -22.39 -14.21
CA ALA A 510 15.14 -23.44 -14.42
C ALA A 510 15.09 -23.99 -15.86
N ARG A 511 13.90 -24.22 -16.42
CA ARG A 511 13.74 -24.69 -17.80
C ARG A 511 14.22 -23.65 -18.83
N LEU A 512 13.85 -22.39 -18.65
CA LEU A 512 14.29 -21.29 -19.53
C LEU A 512 15.80 -21.10 -19.47
N HIS A 513 16.41 -21.17 -18.28
CA HIS A 513 17.86 -21.07 -18.11
C HIS A 513 18.60 -22.20 -18.81
N ASN A 514 18.09 -23.42 -18.71
CA ASN A 514 18.67 -24.62 -19.34
C ASN A 514 18.25 -24.76 -20.81
N ASN A 515 17.56 -23.78 -21.38
CA ASN A 515 17.07 -23.78 -22.74
C ASN A 515 16.25 -25.04 -23.11
N LEU A 516 15.42 -25.51 -22.15
CA LEU A 516 14.47 -26.62 -22.33
C LEU A 516 13.12 -26.08 -22.86
N PRO A 517 12.32 -26.95 -23.54
CA PRO A 517 10.97 -26.55 -23.96
C PRO A 517 10.16 -26.07 -22.78
N CYS A 518 9.50 -24.89 -22.89
CA CYS A 518 8.74 -24.27 -21.85
C CYS A 518 7.54 -23.52 -22.42
N ARG A 519 6.33 -24.01 -22.15
CA ARG A 519 5.08 -23.46 -22.64
C ARG A 519 4.20 -23.08 -21.46
N VAL A 520 3.95 -21.79 -21.31
CA VAL A 520 3.27 -21.23 -20.15
C VAL A 520 1.96 -20.60 -20.59
N VAL A 521 0.88 -20.96 -19.89
CA VAL A 521 -0.37 -20.20 -19.94
C VAL A 521 -0.51 -19.46 -18.61
N ALA A 522 -0.76 -18.16 -18.66
CA ALA A 522 -0.82 -17.35 -17.46
C ALA A 522 -1.97 -16.33 -17.48
N THR A 523 -2.36 -15.88 -16.30
CA THR A 523 -3.10 -14.63 -16.11
C THR A 523 -2.12 -13.48 -15.84
N GLN A 524 -2.66 -12.29 -15.51
CA GLN A 524 -1.84 -11.08 -15.28
C GLN A 524 -0.76 -11.23 -14.18
N CYS A 525 -0.83 -12.27 -13.37
CA CYS A 525 0.15 -12.51 -12.29
C CYS A 525 1.60 -12.66 -12.78
N ILE A 526 1.82 -12.95 -14.06
CA ILE A 526 3.17 -13.03 -14.67
C ILE A 526 3.70 -11.66 -15.15
N GLU A 527 2.84 -10.67 -15.32
CA GLU A 527 3.21 -9.34 -15.81
C GLU A 527 4.13 -8.60 -14.84
N ALA A 528 4.04 -8.94 -13.54
CA ALA A 528 4.79 -8.27 -12.50
C ALA A 528 5.47 -9.23 -11.53
N GLY A 529 6.70 -8.89 -11.09
CA GLY A 529 7.38 -9.60 -10.02
C GLY A 529 8.08 -10.90 -10.43
N VAL A 530 8.19 -11.21 -11.72
CA VAL A 530 8.84 -12.44 -12.19
C VAL A 530 9.88 -12.09 -13.25
N ASP A 531 11.09 -12.64 -13.13
CA ASP A 531 12.15 -12.48 -14.13
C ASP A 531 12.16 -13.65 -15.10
N LEU A 532 11.32 -13.56 -16.14
CA LEU A 532 11.17 -14.55 -17.19
C LEU A 532 11.47 -13.91 -18.55
N ASP A 533 12.02 -14.71 -19.47
CA ASP A 533 12.45 -14.28 -20.79
C ASP A 533 12.05 -15.33 -21.85
N PHE A 534 10.96 -15.07 -22.58
CA PHE A 534 10.41 -15.95 -23.60
C PHE A 534 10.77 -15.47 -24.99
N ASP A 535 10.83 -16.41 -25.96
CA ASP A 535 11.09 -16.09 -27.36
C ASP A 535 9.84 -15.56 -28.07
N ALA A 536 8.66 -16.07 -27.69
CA ALA A 536 7.37 -15.66 -28.22
C ALA A 536 6.34 -15.45 -27.09
N MET A 537 5.46 -14.49 -27.29
CA MET A 537 4.37 -14.16 -26.36
C MET A 537 3.04 -14.03 -27.09
N TYR A 538 1.98 -14.50 -26.46
CA TYR A 538 0.60 -14.25 -26.86
C TYR A 538 -0.09 -13.46 -25.79
N ARG A 539 -0.88 -12.46 -26.15
CA ARG A 539 -1.63 -11.63 -25.21
C ARG A 539 -3.05 -11.39 -25.72
N THR A 540 -4.06 -11.77 -24.96
CA THR A 540 -5.41 -11.30 -25.26
C THR A 540 -5.46 -9.78 -25.17
N LEU A 541 -6.29 -9.14 -26.01
CA LEU A 541 -6.45 -7.69 -25.98
C LEU A 541 -6.71 -7.19 -24.54
N ALA A 542 -5.94 -6.18 -24.13
CA ALA A 542 -5.82 -5.69 -22.77
C ALA A 542 -5.55 -4.18 -22.76
N PRO A 543 -5.51 -3.51 -21.61
CA PRO A 543 -4.96 -2.18 -21.48
C PRO A 543 -3.54 -2.08 -22.04
N LEU A 544 -3.16 -0.91 -22.57
CA LEU A 544 -1.87 -0.74 -23.25
C LEU A 544 -0.68 -1.07 -22.34
N GLU A 545 -0.75 -0.65 -21.09
CA GLU A 545 0.27 -0.95 -20.08
C GLU A 545 0.47 -2.45 -19.84
N ALA A 546 -0.60 -3.24 -19.88
CA ALA A 546 -0.53 -4.70 -19.73
C ALA A 546 0.11 -5.36 -20.96
N ILE A 547 -0.21 -4.86 -22.16
CA ILE A 547 0.41 -5.33 -23.42
C ILE A 547 1.92 -5.01 -23.42
N ILE A 548 2.32 -3.78 -23.04
CA ILE A 548 3.73 -3.38 -22.93
C ILE A 548 4.47 -4.19 -21.86
N GLN A 549 3.82 -4.52 -20.75
CA GLN A 549 4.42 -5.39 -19.73
C GLN A 549 4.63 -6.82 -20.22
N ALA A 550 3.69 -7.37 -21.00
CA ALA A 550 3.84 -8.65 -21.67
C ALA A 550 5.01 -8.61 -22.67
N ALA A 551 5.09 -7.57 -23.52
CA ALA A 551 6.23 -7.34 -24.41
C ALA A 551 7.56 -7.32 -23.64
N GLY A 552 7.58 -6.74 -22.44
CA GLY A 552 8.76 -6.72 -21.56
C GLY A 552 9.21 -8.09 -21.02
N ARG A 553 8.46 -9.17 -21.28
CA ARG A 553 8.83 -10.57 -21.00
C ARG A 553 9.28 -11.33 -22.25
N CYS A 554 9.17 -10.71 -23.41
CA CYS A 554 9.57 -11.26 -24.70
C CYS A 554 10.97 -10.75 -25.06
N ASN A 555 11.89 -11.63 -25.37
CA ASN A 555 13.28 -11.30 -25.73
C ASN A 555 13.91 -10.27 -24.79
N ARG A 556 13.65 -10.42 -23.49
CA ARG A 556 13.96 -9.45 -22.43
C ARG A 556 15.44 -9.08 -22.37
N ASN A 557 16.31 -10.05 -22.59
CA ASN A 557 17.78 -9.90 -22.57
C ASN A 557 18.36 -9.68 -23.93
N GLY A 558 17.55 -9.52 -24.98
CA GLY A 558 18.01 -9.26 -26.34
C GLY A 558 18.76 -10.46 -26.98
N ARG A 559 18.42 -11.70 -26.60
CA ARG A 559 19.09 -12.92 -27.13
C ARG A 559 18.78 -13.18 -28.60
N LEU A 560 17.61 -12.74 -29.04
CA LEU A 560 17.16 -12.87 -30.42
C LEU A 560 17.47 -11.59 -31.19
N PRO A 561 18.47 -11.59 -32.13
CA PRO A 561 18.83 -10.38 -32.84
C PRO A 561 17.73 -9.82 -33.76
N GLN A 562 16.84 -10.70 -34.26
CA GLN A 562 15.67 -10.34 -35.08
C GLN A 562 14.48 -9.84 -34.27
N GLY A 563 14.60 -9.83 -32.94
CA GLY A 563 13.49 -9.54 -32.02
C GLY A 563 12.66 -10.78 -31.66
N GLY A 564 11.97 -10.72 -30.51
CA GLY A 564 10.93 -11.67 -30.16
C GLY A 564 9.60 -11.31 -30.83
N THR A 565 8.60 -12.17 -30.73
CA THR A 565 7.26 -11.91 -31.29
C THR A 565 6.23 -11.82 -30.20
N LEU A 566 5.42 -10.73 -30.15
CA LEU A 566 4.22 -10.62 -29.35
C LEU A 566 2.99 -10.58 -30.23
N THR A 567 2.12 -11.60 -30.11
CA THR A 567 0.83 -11.66 -30.81
C THR A 567 -0.28 -11.17 -29.87
N VAL A 568 -0.98 -10.08 -30.26
CA VAL A 568 -2.16 -9.57 -29.56
C VAL A 568 -3.39 -10.03 -30.29
N PHE A 569 -4.33 -10.73 -29.61
CA PHE A 569 -5.48 -11.34 -30.21
C PHE A 569 -6.77 -11.14 -29.40
N LEU A 570 -7.93 -11.35 -30.03
CA LEU A 570 -9.25 -11.42 -29.40
C LEU A 570 -9.68 -12.89 -29.31
N PRO A 571 -9.99 -13.42 -28.11
CA PRO A 571 -10.45 -14.80 -28.03
C PRO A 571 -11.90 -14.93 -28.59
N GLU A 572 -12.16 -16.09 -29.22
CA GLU A 572 -13.49 -16.48 -29.64
C GLU A 572 -14.24 -17.08 -28.45
N GLU A 573 -15.10 -16.29 -27.80
CA GLU A 573 -15.83 -16.74 -26.64
C GLU A 573 -17.18 -16.00 -26.48
N ALA A 574 -18.18 -16.74 -25.96
CA ALA A 574 -19.49 -16.19 -25.60
C ALA A 574 -19.43 -15.78 -24.12
N GLY A 575 -19.34 -14.49 -23.84
CA GLY A 575 -19.34 -13.97 -22.47
C GLY A 575 -18.45 -12.75 -22.27
N THR A 576 -18.17 -12.43 -21.00
CA THR A 576 -17.26 -11.34 -20.67
C THR A 576 -15.81 -11.71 -21.02
N LEU A 577 -15.10 -10.80 -21.68
CA LEU A 577 -13.70 -10.99 -22.05
C LEU A 577 -12.73 -10.34 -21.04
N TYR A 578 -13.26 -9.56 -20.11
CA TYR A 578 -12.49 -8.69 -19.23
C TYR A 578 -12.91 -8.82 -17.76
N PRO A 579 -11.99 -8.63 -16.82
CA PRO A 579 -12.28 -8.76 -15.38
C PRO A 579 -13.13 -7.63 -14.79
N GLY A 580 -13.41 -6.56 -15.54
CA GLY A 580 -14.27 -5.47 -15.08
C GLY A 580 -14.38 -4.34 -16.09
N GLY A 581 -15.34 -3.44 -15.90
CA GLY A 581 -15.67 -2.38 -16.84
C GLY A 581 -14.55 -1.35 -17.08
N GLU A 582 -13.71 -1.06 -16.08
CA GLU A 582 -12.55 -0.17 -16.27
C GLU A 582 -11.50 -0.82 -17.17
N TYR A 583 -11.23 -2.10 -16.95
CA TYR A 583 -10.31 -2.87 -17.79
C TYR A 583 -10.81 -2.99 -19.22
N GLU A 584 -12.11 -3.26 -19.40
CA GLU A 584 -12.77 -3.30 -20.70
C GLU A 584 -12.67 -1.96 -21.43
N ARG A 585 -12.95 -0.84 -20.74
CA ARG A 585 -12.83 0.51 -21.30
C ARG A 585 -11.40 0.78 -21.76
N ALA A 586 -10.41 0.46 -20.92
CA ALA A 586 -8.99 0.65 -21.25
C ALA A 586 -8.57 -0.20 -22.45
N ALA A 587 -9.01 -1.46 -22.55
CA ALA A 587 -8.79 -2.32 -23.70
C ALA A 587 -9.53 -1.79 -24.94
N GLY A 588 -10.72 -1.20 -24.77
CA GLY A 588 -11.47 -0.52 -25.82
C GLY A 588 -10.73 0.66 -26.44
N VAL A 589 -10.03 1.47 -25.64
CA VAL A 589 -9.16 2.55 -26.13
C VAL A 589 -8.05 1.98 -27.00
N VAL A 590 -7.39 0.88 -26.60
CA VAL A 590 -6.36 0.21 -27.43
C VAL A 590 -6.95 -0.25 -28.75
N LYS A 591 -8.14 -0.87 -28.73
CA LYS A 591 -8.82 -1.31 -29.97
C LYS A 591 -9.18 -0.14 -30.88
N ALA A 592 -9.59 0.99 -30.31
CA ALA A 592 -9.86 2.22 -31.07
C ALA A 592 -8.60 2.81 -31.71
N LEU A 593 -7.49 2.84 -30.99
CA LEU A 593 -6.19 3.30 -31.52
C LEU A 593 -5.71 2.39 -32.66
N TRP A 594 -5.78 1.07 -32.48
CA TRP A 594 -5.45 0.12 -33.52
C TRP A 594 -6.36 0.28 -34.75
N GLY A 595 -7.65 0.48 -34.56
CA GLY A 595 -8.63 0.63 -35.64
C GLY A 595 -8.37 1.81 -36.57
N ARG A 596 -7.65 2.85 -36.13
CA ARG A 596 -7.27 4.01 -36.95
C ARG A 596 -6.22 3.67 -38.01
N THR A 597 -5.30 2.77 -37.70
CA THR A 597 -4.16 2.43 -38.58
C THR A 597 -4.31 1.08 -39.23
N ARG A 598 -4.94 0.11 -38.55
CA ARG A 598 -5.02 -1.32 -38.91
C ARG A 598 -3.67 -1.99 -39.22
N ARG A 599 -2.57 -1.36 -38.81
CA ARG A 599 -1.17 -1.81 -39.13
C ARG A 599 -0.37 -2.21 -37.89
N GLY A 600 -1.04 -2.37 -36.74
CA GLY A 600 -0.34 -2.55 -35.47
C GLY A 600 0.00 -1.23 -34.79
N LEU A 601 0.32 -1.31 -33.50
CA LEU A 601 0.71 -0.16 -32.68
C LEU A 601 2.20 -0.32 -32.33
N ASP A 602 2.94 0.79 -32.38
CA ASP A 602 4.34 0.83 -31.96
C ASP A 602 4.39 0.92 -30.43
N LEU A 603 4.62 -0.21 -29.77
CA LEU A 603 4.64 -0.33 -28.30
C LEU A 603 5.82 0.42 -27.64
N ASP A 604 6.83 0.80 -28.42
CA ASP A 604 7.98 1.58 -27.96
C ASP A 604 7.81 3.09 -28.20
N SER A 605 6.61 3.54 -28.59
CA SER A 605 6.30 4.94 -28.84
C SER A 605 5.76 5.65 -27.60
N PRO A 606 6.51 6.58 -26.97
CA PRO A 606 5.98 7.43 -25.89
C PRO A 606 4.77 8.28 -26.31
N ALA A 607 4.69 8.65 -27.60
CA ALA A 607 3.54 9.39 -28.12
C ALA A 607 2.26 8.55 -28.13
N LEU A 608 2.35 7.25 -28.46
CA LEU A 608 1.22 6.33 -28.35
C LEU A 608 0.75 6.19 -26.89
N ILE A 609 1.69 6.08 -25.95
CA ILE A 609 1.38 5.96 -24.52
C ILE A 609 0.65 7.23 -24.04
N ALA A 610 1.12 8.41 -24.44
CA ALA A 610 0.46 9.67 -24.11
C ALA A 610 -0.95 9.75 -24.70
N GLU A 611 -1.13 9.44 -25.99
CA GLU A 611 -2.43 9.44 -26.67
C GLU A 611 -3.42 8.44 -26.00
N TYR A 612 -2.94 7.28 -25.63
CA TYR A 612 -3.74 6.29 -24.90
C TYR A 612 -4.27 6.84 -23.59
N TYR A 613 -3.42 7.46 -22.75
CA TYR A 613 -3.86 8.03 -21.48
C TYR A 613 -4.74 9.26 -21.64
N ASP A 614 -4.49 10.10 -22.64
CA ASP A 614 -5.37 11.22 -22.98
C ASP A 614 -6.79 10.74 -23.28
N MET A 615 -6.92 9.69 -24.12
CA MET A 615 -8.22 9.11 -24.43
C MET A 615 -8.85 8.42 -23.21
N LEU A 616 -8.05 7.70 -22.42
CA LEU A 616 -8.55 6.98 -21.25
C LEU A 616 -9.06 7.93 -20.17
N PHE A 617 -8.36 9.05 -19.96
CA PHE A 617 -8.65 10.03 -18.90
C PHE A 617 -9.73 11.06 -19.31
N ALA A 618 -9.94 11.30 -20.61
CA ALA A 618 -10.94 12.25 -21.09
C ALA A 618 -12.33 12.01 -20.54
N GLU A 619 -12.70 10.75 -20.36
CA GLU A 619 -14.01 10.31 -19.83
C GLU A 619 -13.96 9.91 -18.36
N SER A 620 -12.81 10.02 -17.71
CA SER A 620 -12.64 9.61 -16.32
C SER A 620 -13.35 10.56 -15.36
N LYS A 621 -14.12 10.00 -14.45
CA LYS A 621 -14.84 10.74 -13.41
C LYS A 621 -14.18 10.48 -12.05
N GLU A 622 -14.02 11.54 -11.27
CA GLU A 622 -13.63 11.42 -9.88
C GLU A 622 -14.68 10.61 -9.08
N ASP A 623 -14.25 9.84 -8.09
CA ASP A 623 -15.15 9.12 -7.19
C ASP A 623 -16.03 10.09 -6.41
N GLN A 624 -17.33 10.06 -6.67
CA GLN A 624 -18.30 11.00 -6.08
C GLN A 624 -18.48 10.80 -4.57
N ALA A 625 -18.38 9.55 -4.08
CA ALA A 625 -18.48 9.26 -2.65
C ALA A 625 -17.27 9.84 -1.91
N LEU A 626 -16.06 9.64 -2.46
CA LEU A 626 -14.83 10.20 -1.92
C LEU A 626 -14.88 11.74 -1.92
N ARG A 627 -15.27 12.34 -3.03
CA ARG A 627 -15.40 13.81 -3.15
C ARG A 627 -16.37 14.37 -2.12
N LYS A 628 -17.53 13.75 -1.94
CA LYS A 628 -18.52 14.14 -0.93
C LYS A 628 -17.97 14.02 0.48
N ALA A 629 -17.30 12.90 0.79
CA ALA A 629 -16.70 12.66 2.10
C ALA A 629 -15.60 13.69 2.43
N LEU A 630 -14.75 14.03 1.46
CA LEU A 630 -13.71 15.05 1.60
C LEU A 630 -14.33 16.45 1.80
N SER A 631 -15.36 16.81 1.03
CA SER A 631 -16.02 18.11 1.13
C SER A 631 -16.77 18.31 2.45
N SER A 632 -17.18 17.24 3.12
CA SER A 632 -17.81 17.28 4.44
C SER A 632 -16.84 17.03 5.60
N LYS A 633 -15.54 16.87 5.33
CA LYS A 633 -14.51 16.52 6.33
C LYS A 633 -14.92 15.32 7.22
N ASN A 634 -15.44 14.29 6.57
CA ASN A 634 -15.89 13.07 7.23
C ASN A 634 -14.82 11.97 7.09
N TYR A 635 -13.97 11.79 8.11
CA TYR A 635 -12.84 10.86 8.07
C TYR A 635 -13.25 9.40 7.89
N PRO A 636 -14.25 8.84 8.63
CA PRO A 636 -14.75 7.48 8.39
C PRO A 636 -15.25 7.27 6.95
N ALA A 637 -16.06 8.21 6.43
CA ALA A 637 -16.58 8.12 5.07
C ALA A 637 -15.45 8.21 4.01
N VAL A 638 -14.39 8.99 4.27
CA VAL A 638 -13.21 9.04 3.40
C VAL A 638 -12.51 7.67 3.36
N ARG A 639 -12.27 7.03 4.52
CA ARG A 639 -11.70 5.67 4.58
C ARG A 639 -12.54 4.66 3.81
N GLU A 640 -13.86 4.69 3.98
CA GLU A 640 -14.78 3.77 3.30
C GLU A 640 -14.81 3.98 1.78
N ALA A 641 -14.75 5.22 1.33
CA ALA A 641 -14.76 5.56 -0.09
C ALA A 641 -13.39 5.36 -0.75
N TYR A 642 -12.29 5.57 -0.01
CA TYR A 642 -10.93 5.40 -0.54
C TYR A 642 -10.47 3.96 -0.35
N GLN A 643 -10.79 3.11 -1.29
CA GLN A 643 -10.33 1.71 -1.34
C GLN A 643 -9.74 1.44 -2.71
N LEU A 644 -8.46 1.07 -2.74
CA LEU A 644 -7.76 0.67 -3.97
C LEU A 644 -8.27 -0.67 -4.49
N ILE A 645 -8.63 -1.58 -3.59
CA ILE A 645 -9.23 -2.88 -3.92
C ILE A 645 -10.61 -2.94 -3.28
N ARG A 646 -11.67 -2.83 -4.11
CA ARG A 646 -13.06 -2.79 -3.63
C ARG A 646 -13.70 -4.16 -3.39
N GLN A 647 -13.21 -5.21 -4.04
CA GLN A 647 -13.72 -6.57 -3.87
C GLN A 647 -12.67 -7.46 -3.22
N GLN A 648 -13.02 -8.01 -2.08
CA GLN A 648 -12.23 -9.03 -1.42
C GLN A 648 -12.99 -10.36 -1.52
N GLY A 649 -12.42 -11.33 -2.24
CA GLY A 649 -12.90 -12.71 -2.22
C GLY A 649 -12.73 -13.31 -0.82
N VAL A 650 -13.47 -14.38 -0.54
CA VAL A 650 -13.20 -15.20 0.65
C VAL A 650 -11.84 -15.88 0.51
N GLN A 651 -11.17 -16.11 1.62
CA GLN A 651 -9.82 -16.64 1.67
C GLN A 651 -9.88 -18.14 1.96
N VAL A 652 -9.48 -18.98 1.01
CA VAL A 652 -9.52 -20.43 1.13
C VAL A 652 -8.12 -20.99 1.36
N ILE A 653 -7.90 -21.64 2.49
CA ILE A 653 -6.64 -22.29 2.82
C ILE A 653 -6.67 -23.69 2.20
N VAL A 654 -5.68 -23.98 1.34
CA VAL A 654 -5.66 -25.17 0.48
C VAL A 654 -4.52 -26.13 0.83
N PRO A 655 -4.71 -27.45 0.65
CA PRO A 655 -3.70 -28.47 0.96
C PRO A 655 -2.65 -28.51 -0.17
N TRP A 656 -1.53 -27.80 0.03
CA TRP A 656 -0.39 -27.84 -0.86
C TRP A 656 0.92 -27.99 -0.09
N GLY A 657 1.91 -28.68 -0.68
CA GLY A 657 3.22 -28.93 -0.08
C GLY A 657 3.22 -30.13 0.87
N ASP A 658 3.93 -30.00 2.01
CA ASP A 658 4.03 -31.06 3.00
C ASP A 658 2.70 -31.32 3.70
N ARG A 659 2.22 -32.58 3.63
CA ARG A 659 0.93 -32.99 4.17
C ARG A 659 0.85 -32.92 5.70
N GLU A 660 1.94 -33.24 6.39
CA GLU A 660 1.95 -33.24 7.86
C GLU A 660 1.95 -31.79 8.38
N GLU A 661 2.74 -30.90 7.75
CA GLU A 661 2.79 -29.50 8.11
C GLU A 661 1.44 -28.82 7.84
N PHE A 662 0.81 -29.08 6.69
CA PHE A 662 -0.55 -28.58 6.40
C PHE A 662 -1.56 -29.04 7.44
N GLN A 663 -1.59 -30.35 7.80
CA GLN A 663 -2.52 -30.88 8.80
C GLN A 663 -2.32 -30.25 10.18
N LYS A 664 -1.07 -29.92 10.55
CA LYS A 664 -0.78 -29.22 11.80
C LYS A 664 -1.36 -27.81 11.79
N ILE A 665 -1.12 -27.04 10.73
CA ILE A 665 -1.68 -25.69 10.55
C ILE A 665 -3.20 -25.74 10.54
N ALA A 666 -3.80 -26.71 9.83
CA ALA A 666 -5.25 -26.87 9.73
C ALA A 666 -5.93 -27.11 11.08
N ARG A 667 -5.34 -27.95 11.95
CA ARG A 667 -5.85 -28.19 13.32
C ARG A 667 -5.77 -26.93 14.17
N GLU A 668 -4.62 -26.23 14.16
CA GLU A 668 -4.44 -24.99 14.92
C GLU A 668 -5.45 -23.89 14.47
N LEU A 669 -5.77 -23.79 13.18
CA LEU A 669 -6.75 -22.84 12.64
C LEU A 669 -8.18 -23.15 13.06
N GLN A 670 -8.53 -24.43 13.19
CA GLN A 670 -9.86 -24.87 13.68
C GLN A 670 -10.08 -24.55 15.16
N ASP A 671 -9.01 -24.52 15.95
CA ASP A 671 -9.04 -24.10 17.36
C ASP A 671 -9.22 -22.59 17.56
N GLY A 672 -9.12 -21.79 16.50
CA GLY A 672 -9.36 -20.36 16.49
C GLY A 672 -8.29 -19.55 15.76
N LEU A 673 -8.75 -18.56 15.01
CA LEU A 673 -7.87 -17.70 14.21
C LEU A 673 -7.07 -16.75 15.10
N THR A 674 -5.78 -16.66 14.81
CA THR A 674 -4.88 -15.63 15.35
C THR A 674 -4.09 -15.00 14.20
N GLY A 675 -3.61 -13.76 14.40
CA GLY A 675 -2.81 -13.08 13.38
C GLY A 675 -1.52 -13.84 13.01
N GLY A 676 -0.91 -14.58 13.95
CA GLY A 676 0.26 -15.45 13.69
C GLY A 676 -0.09 -16.64 12.81
N LEU A 677 -1.19 -17.33 13.14
CA LEU A 677 -1.66 -18.49 12.36
C LEU A 677 -2.06 -18.11 10.93
N LEU A 678 -2.77 -16.99 10.77
CA LEU A 678 -3.15 -16.49 9.45
C LEU A 678 -1.94 -16.15 8.57
N ARG A 679 -0.88 -15.61 9.16
CA ARG A 679 0.38 -15.35 8.42
C ARG A 679 1.09 -16.64 8.03
N ARG A 680 1.11 -17.67 8.90
CA ARG A 680 1.65 -18.99 8.56
C ARG A 680 0.82 -19.68 7.46
N ALA A 681 -0.48 -19.45 7.42
CA ALA A 681 -1.38 -19.99 6.42
C ALA A 681 -1.40 -19.17 5.10
N ALA A 682 -0.92 -17.92 5.11
CA ALA A 682 -0.93 -17.04 3.95
C ALA A 682 -0.29 -17.64 2.68
N PRO A 683 0.87 -18.36 2.75
CA PRO A 683 1.43 -19.05 1.59
C PRO A 683 0.53 -20.13 0.98
N LEU A 684 -0.41 -20.65 1.75
CA LEU A 684 -1.36 -21.69 1.36
C LEU A 684 -2.77 -21.15 1.09
N THR A 685 -2.95 -19.84 1.00
CA THR A 685 -4.27 -19.19 0.91
C THR A 685 -4.55 -18.72 -0.52
N VAL A 686 -5.73 -19.07 -1.03
CA VAL A 686 -6.24 -18.64 -2.34
C VAL A 686 -7.45 -17.73 -2.14
N SER A 687 -7.52 -16.61 -2.87
CA SER A 687 -8.72 -15.77 -2.90
C SER A 687 -9.74 -16.35 -3.87
N CYS A 688 -10.95 -16.67 -3.37
CA CYS A 688 -12.04 -17.21 -4.14
C CYS A 688 -13.25 -16.26 -4.09
N PHE A 689 -13.88 -16.03 -5.24
CA PHE A 689 -15.04 -15.12 -5.35
C PHE A 689 -16.38 -15.88 -5.37
N GLU A 690 -16.34 -17.21 -5.57
CA GLU A 690 -17.52 -18.08 -5.59
C GLU A 690 -17.87 -18.53 -4.16
N ARG A 691 -18.47 -17.63 -3.40
CA ARG A 691 -18.80 -17.87 -2.00
C ARG A 691 -19.67 -19.11 -1.78
N ASP A 692 -20.69 -19.31 -2.62
CA ASP A 692 -21.60 -20.46 -2.56
C ASP A 692 -20.85 -21.78 -2.73
N TRP A 693 -19.85 -21.79 -3.64
CA TRP A 693 -19.02 -22.97 -3.83
C TRP A 693 -18.13 -23.23 -2.59
N VAL A 694 -17.54 -22.16 -2.04
CA VAL A 694 -16.66 -22.27 -0.85
C VAL A 694 -17.44 -22.78 0.35
N GLU A 695 -18.66 -22.29 0.60
CA GLU A 695 -19.51 -22.74 1.71
C GLU A 695 -19.90 -24.22 1.62
N GLN A 696 -19.94 -24.80 0.40
CA GLN A 696 -20.20 -26.21 0.16
C GLN A 696 -18.96 -27.10 0.30
N HIS A 697 -17.74 -26.56 0.05
CA HIS A 697 -16.53 -27.36 -0.08
C HIS A 697 -15.46 -27.05 0.98
N ALA A 698 -15.67 -26.02 1.78
CA ALA A 698 -14.72 -25.58 2.79
C ALA A 698 -15.40 -25.29 4.15
N THR A 699 -14.67 -25.47 5.22
CA THR A 699 -15.13 -25.21 6.58
C THR A 699 -14.82 -23.78 6.98
N PRO A 700 -15.80 -22.96 7.45
CA PRO A 700 -15.55 -21.60 7.91
C PRO A 700 -14.68 -21.59 9.16
N LEU A 701 -13.77 -20.61 9.24
CA LEU A 701 -12.89 -20.39 10.36
C LEU A 701 -13.29 -19.14 11.13
N TYR A 702 -13.08 -19.14 12.47
CA TYR A 702 -13.58 -18.08 13.36
C TYR A 702 -12.45 -17.50 14.22
N TYR A 703 -12.54 -16.20 14.51
CA TYR A 703 -11.82 -15.63 15.64
C TYR A 703 -12.53 -16.05 16.93
N ILE A 704 -11.78 -16.54 17.91
CA ILE A 704 -12.32 -16.98 19.19
C ILE A 704 -11.72 -16.11 20.28
N ASP A 705 -12.57 -15.35 21.00
CA ASP A 705 -12.15 -14.65 22.20
C ASP A 705 -11.83 -15.65 23.32
N ARG A 706 -10.57 -15.69 23.74
CA ARG A 706 -10.09 -16.67 24.73
C ARG A 706 -10.71 -16.49 26.14
N ARG A 707 -11.27 -15.31 26.43
CA ARG A 707 -11.87 -15.03 27.75
C ARG A 707 -13.35 -15.37 27.78
N SER A 708 -14.07 -15.01 26.75
CA SER A 708 -15.54 -15.21 26.67
C SER A 708 -15.94 -16.47 25.91
N GLY A 709 -15.04 -17.05 25.11
CA GLY A 709 -15.36 -18.14 24.17
C GLY A 709 -16.21 -17.70 22.97
N GLN A 710 -16.48 -16.41 22.83
CA GLN A 710 -17.31 -15.87 21.76
C GLN A 710 -16.61 -16.05 20.39
N LYS A 711 -17.35 -16.56 19.43
CA LYS A 711 -16.90 -16.73 18.05
C LYS A 711 -17.32 -15.51 17.22
N THR A 712 -16.36 -14.95 16.50
CA THR A 712 -16.60 -13.87 15.51
C THR A 712 -16.31 -14.42 14.12
N GLU A 713 -17.20 -14.16 13.17
CA GLU A 713 -17.05 -14.58 11.77
C GLU A 713 -15.78 -13.98 11.14
N SER A 714 -15.19 -14.77 10.22
CA SER A 714 -14.06 -14.35 9.42
C SER A 714 -14.34 -14.53 7.92
N VAL A 715 -13.45 -14.04 7.08
CA VAL A 715 -13.46 -14.29 5.63
C VAL A 715 -12.65 -15.54 5.24
N TYR A 716 -12.12 -16.28 6.22
CA TYR A 716 -11.24 -17.43 6.01
C TYR A 716 -11.99 -18.74 6.10
N TYR A 717 -11.65 -19.65 5.21
CA TYR A 717 -12.19 -21.01 5.11
C TYR A 717 -11.04 -22.00 4.96
N LEU A 718 -11.21 -23.21 5.46
CA LEU A 718 -10.30 -24.34 5.28
C LEU A 718 -10.92 -25.30 4.26
N LEU A 719 -10.24 -25.56 3.15
CA LEU A 719 -10.71 -26.52 2.14
C LEU A 719 -10.80 -27.94 2.74
N ASN A 720 -11.94 -28.59 2.58
CA ASN A 720 -12.17 -29.91 3.15
C ASN A 720 -11.33 -30.97 2.40
N THR A 721 -10.53 -31.73 3.13
CA THR A 721 -9.60 -32.75 2.58
C THR A 721 -10.31 -33.98 1.94
N GLY A 722 -11.62 -34.10 2.09
CA GLY A 722 -12.44 -35.14 1.44
C GLY A 722 -12.84 -34.85 -0.01
N HIS A 723 -12.58 -33.66 -0.51
CA HIS A 723 -12.84 -33.28 -1.90
C HIS A 723 -11.55 -33.41 -2.72
N GLU A 724 -11.13 -34.68 -2.97
CA GLU A 724 -10.03 -34.98 -3.89
C GLU A 724 -10.36 -34.38 -5.27
N GLY A 725 -9.48 -33.50 -5.77
CA GLY A 725 -9.66 -32.76 -7.02
C GLY A 725 -10.14 -31.32 -6.90
N ALA A 726 -10.49 -30.82 -5.70
CA ALA A 726 -10.84 -29.41 -5.51
C ALA A 726 -9.59 -28.50 -5.56
N TYR A 727 -8.42 -29.01 -5.26
CA TYR A 727 -7.12 -28.33 -5.46
C TYR A 727 -6.16 -29.26 -6.21
N ASP A 728 -5.84 -28.89 -7.45
CA ASP A 728 -5.04 -29.68 -8.38
C ASP A 728 -3.59 -29.17 -8.43
N ASN A 729 -2.63 -30.09 -8.58
CA ASN A 729 -1.19 -29.77 -8.59
C ASN A 729 -0.73 -29.02 -9.87
N LYS A 730 -1.53 -28.96 -10.93
CA LYS A 730 -1.22 -28.20 -12.16
C LYS A 730 -2.04 -26.93 -12.29
N THR A 731 -3.31 -26.99 -11.86
CA THR A 731 -4.31 -25.94 -12.13
C THR A 731 -4.76 -25.16 -10.89
N GLY A 732 -4.41 -25.63 -9.69
CA GLY A 732 -4.78 -25.00 -8.42
C GLY A 732 -6.23 -25.23 -8.02
N LEU A 733 -6.87 -24.23 -7.40
CA LEU A 733 -8.25 -24.31 -6.91
C LEU A 733 -9.23 -24.37 -8.09
N ASN A 734 -10.01 -25.46 -8.15
CA ASN A 734 -10.96 -25.68 -9.24
C ASN A 734 -12.39 -25.52 -8.76
N THR A 735 -12.98 -24.38 -9.06
CA THR A 735 -14.39 -24.12 -8.83
C THR A 735 -15.15 -24.36 -10.15
N LYS A 736 -16.15 -25.24 -10.17
CA LYS A 736 -16.88 -25.63 -11.40
C LYS A 736 -17.77 -24.54 -12.01
N LYS A 737 -17.93 -23.39 -11.34
CA LYS A 737 -18.64 -22.24 -11.83
C LYS A 737 -17.73 -21.03 -11.80
N ASP A 738 -17.25 -20.59 -12.95
CA ASP A 738 -16.49 -19.36 -13.09
C ASP A 738 -17.45 -18.15 -13.21
N LEU A 739 -17.85 -17.61 -12.06
CA LEU A 739 -18.36 -16.24 -11.93
C LEU A 739 -17.23 -15.26 -11.54
N SER A 740 -15.99 -15.74 -11.46
CA SER A 740 -14.84 -15.02 -10.97
C SER A 740 -14.15 -14.13 -12.01
N ASP A 741 -14.88 -13.65 -12.97
CA ASP A 741 -14.40 -12.72 -14.00
C ASP A 741 -14.17 -11.32 -13.46
N ILE A 742 -14.34 -11.13 -12.18
CA ILE A 742 -14.19 -9.85 -11.51
C ILE A 742 -12.86 -9.86 -10.73
N TYR A 743 -11.84 -9.25 -11.32
CA TYR A 743 -10.51 -8.96 -10.73
C TYR A 743 -9.55 -10.14 -10.50
N CYS A 744 -8.70 -10.38 -11.48
CA CYS A 744 -7.37 -10.94 -11.28
C CYS A 744 -6.39 -9.77 -10.98
N VAL A 745 -6.33 -9.28 -9.74
CA VAL A 745 -5.28 -8.34 -9.30
C VAL A 745 -4.49 -8.95 -8.16
#